data_90536e42e9dc353ebbb612fe9da8b53d
#
_entry.id   90536e42e9dc353ebbb612fe9da8b53d
#
_cell.length_a   1.000
_cell.length_b   1.000
_cell.length_c   1.000
_cell.angle_alpha   90.00
_cell.angle_beta   90.00
_cell.angle_gamma   90.00
#
_symmetry.space_group_name_H-M   'P 1'
#
loop_
_entity.id
_entity.type
_entity.pdbx_description
1 polymer ?
#
loop_
_entity_poly.entity_id
_entity_poly.type
_entity_poly.pdbx_seq_one_letter_code
_entity_poly.pdbx_strand_id
1 'polypeptide(L)'
;MLQIPRLHPDTIEQVNQRADIVDVISEHVVLRKRGKEFVGLCPFHDEKTPSFSVSPTKQMYYCFGCGAGGNAIKFMMEVEKRPFSEVVLELCERYQVPVQTQSPEQRQELQRHISLREQLYEIMAIAAQFYQHALGQSLGQVAREYLQSVRSLRSETIQQFGLGYAPVGWETLYRYLVEDKRQPVQLVEQAGLILPRKSGDGYYDRFRDRLMIPIHDIQGRVIGFGGRTLGDEQPKYLNSPETELFSKGKTLFALEKARAAISQLDQAVVVEGYFDAIALHAAGIINVVASLGTALSLDQVRQLLRYTESKQLVLNFDADAAGIQASVRAIGEIANLAYRGEIQLRILNLPEGKDADEYLKAKGDADLQYRELLANAPLWLDWQIQQIVADRDLKQANQFQQVSQQLVKLLKLIDNPDTRNYYIRHCAELLSRGEDRLVSQYVENLLAQIAPRRGQGDKGTRGQGDKGTRGQGDKGTGGRYFPLSSSPDRSLLEQAEASLLRIYLHSPEHRGAIVEALEERDLQFSLSHHRFLWREILKASSADSTQKAINSVSITQSELNLISHLQNQCLEFESEMAHVSYLFYPDEKSQQEQMRRVPQVIQAAIARMEQVLCEKRYRHFLELWEKTDSSTEPERSEYYYQEYNQAKLRSMKLQRQCQFSVSDLFTLRTE
;
A
#
# COMPACT_ATOMS: atom_id res chain seq x y z
N MET A 1 5.76 -13.71 20.33
CA MET A 1 5.64 -14.11 18.90
C MET A 1 6.32 -15.47 18.77
N LEU A 2 5.57 -16.53 18.54
CA LEU A 2 6.10 -17.86 18.24
C LEU A 2 6.70 -17.80 16.83
N GLN A 3 7.98 -18.18 16.70
CA GLN A 3 8.64 -18.23 15.38
C GLN A 3 8.07 -19.44 14.61
N ILE A 4 7.45 -19.18 13.47
CA ILE A 4 6.97 -20.26 12.58
C ILE A 4 8.16 -21.01 11.97
N PRO A 5 8.17 -22.35 11.94
CA PRO A 5 9.29 -23.13 11.44
C PRO A 5 9.57 -22.91 9.96
N ARG A 6 10.83 -23.07 9.55
CA ARG A 6 11.26 -22.94 8.14
C ARG A 6 10.66 -24.05 7.28
N LEU A 7 9.96 -23.65 6.22
CA LEU A 7 9.47 -24.56 5.19
C LEU A 7 10.61 -25.13 4.35
N HIS A 8 10.43 -26.34 3.80
CA HIS A 8 11.43 -26.92 2.91
C HIS A 8 11.47 -26.14 1.59
N PRO A 9 12.66 -25.84 1.02
CA PRO A 9 12.78 -25.13 -0.26
C PRO A 9 11.95 -25.74 -1.39
N ASP A 10 11.87 -27.08 -1.48
CA ASP A 10 11.07 -27.79 -2.48
C ASP A 10 9.58 -27.47 -2.40
N THR A 11 9.03 -27.29 -1.19
CA THR A 11 7.63 -26.88 -1.02
C THR A 11 7.39 -25.48 -1.58
N ILE A 12 8.32 -24.56 -1.29
CA ILE A 12 8.25 -23.17 -1.78
C ILE A 12 8.34 -23.16 -3.31
N GLU A 13 9.24 -23.95 -3.88
CA GLU A 13 9.41 -24.06 -5.31
C GLU A 13 8.17 -24.65 -5.99
N GLN A 14 7.59 -25.72 -5.45
CA GLN A 14 6.36 -26.31 -5.97
C GLN A 14 5.17 -25.36 -5.89
N VAL A 15 5.05 -24.56 -4.84
CA VAL A 15 4.03 -23.50 -4.74
C VAL A 15 4.23 -22.46 -5.85
N ASN A 16 5.45 -21.97 -6.03
CA ASN A 16 5.75 -21.00 -7.10
C ASN A 16 5.49 -21.53 -8.51
N GLN A 17 5.62 -22.85 -8.72
CA GLN A 17 5.34 -23.48 -10.02
C GLN A 17 3.85 -23.72 -10.27
N ARG A 18 3.06 -23.96 -9.23
CA ARG A 18 1.64 -24.33 -9.33
C ARG A 18 0.68 -23.16 -9.12
N ALA A 19 1.07 -22.18 -8.30
CA ALA A 19 0.24 -21.02 -8.04
C ALA A 19 0.23 -20.10 -9.28
N ASP A 20 -0.92 -19.97 -9.94
CA ASP A 20 -1.06 -19.02 -11.03
C ASP A 20 -1.14 -17.60 -10.47
N ILE A 21 -0.16 -16.77 -10.83
CA ILE A 21 -0.05 -15.42 -10.32
C ILE A 21 -1.20 -14.51 -10.77
N VAL A 22 -1.77 -14.75 -11.96
CA VAL A 22 -2.91 -13.97 -12.45
C VAL A 22 -4.16 -14.29 -11.63
N ASP A 23 -4.36 -15.58 -11.31
CA ASP A 23 -5.45 -16.06 -10.48
C ASP A 23 -5.36 -15.45 -9.07
N VAL A 24 -4.18 -15.55 -8.43
CA VAL A 24 -3.93 -14.98 -7.09
C VAL A 24 -4.13 -13.45 -7.06
N ILE A 25 -3.57 -12.73 -8.03
CA ILE A 25 -3.63 -11.27 -8.03
C ILE A 25 -5.02 -10.75 -8.39
N SER A 26 -5.76 -11.45 -9.25
CA SER A 26 -7.11 -11.03 -9.67
C SER A 26 -8.12 -10.98 -8.54
N GLU A 27 -7.87 -11.65 -7.42
CA GLU A 27 -8.71 -11.56 -6.22
C GLU A 27 -8.58 -10.22 -5.50
N HIS A 28 -7.46 -9.51 -5.72
CA HIS A 28 -7.12 -8.29 -5.01
C HIS A 28 -7.04 -7.05 -5.91
N VAL A 29 -6.82 -7.24 -7.22
CA VAL A 29 -6.57 -6.16 -8.19
C VAL A 29 -7.34 -6.43 -9.47
N VAL A 30 -7.99 -5.41 -10.01
CA VAL A 30 -8.63 -5.49 -11.34
C VAL A 30 -7.55 -5.50 -12.41
N LEU A 31 -7.38 -6.65 -13.06
CA LEU A 31 -6.39 -6.85 -14.11
C LEU A 31 -7.04 -6.77 -15.50
N ARG A 32 -6.42 -6.01 -16.40
CA ARG A 32 -6.78 -5.92 -17.83
C ARG A 32 -5.68 -6.49 -18.70
N LYS A 33 -6.04 -7.33 -19.66
CA LYS A 33 -5.07 -7.94 -20.57
C LYS A 33 -4.50 -6.90 -21.54
N ARG A 34 -3.15 -6.79 -21.58
CA ARG A 34 -2.42 -5.92 -22.50
C ARG A 34 -1.31 -6.72 -23.19
N GLY A 35 -1.58 -7.19 -24.40
CA GLY A 35 -0.69 -8.08 -25.14
C GLY A 35 -0.54 -9.44 -24.45
N LYS A 36 0.68 -9.81 -24.05
CA LYS A 36 0.99 -11.05 -23.34
C LYS A 36 0.92 -10.92 -21.81
N GLU A 37 0.77 -9.70 -21.29
CA GLU A 37 0.76 -9.37 -19.88
C GLU A 37 -0.61 -8.87 -19.43
N PHE A 38 -0.81 -8.79 -18.13
CA PHE A 38 -1.95 -8.14 -17.52
C PHE A 38 -1.48 -6.87 -16.81
N VAL A 39 -2.28 -5.82 -16.84
CA VAL A 39 -1.99 -4.55 -16.18
C VAL A 39 -3.14 -4.11 -15.30
N GLY A 40 -2.82 -3.47 -14.18
CA GLY A 40 -3.77 -2.91 -13.22
C GLY A 40 -3.17 -1.76 -12.45
N LEU A 41 -3.96 -1.19 -11.54
CA LEU A 41 -3.47 -0.21 -10.56
C LEU A 41 -2.73 -0.94 -9.44
N CYS A 42 -1.61 -0.37 -9.03
CA CYS A 42 -0.77 -0.98 -8.01
C CYS A 42 -1.46 -0.98 -6.63
N PRO A 43 -1.51 -2.11 -5.91
CA PRO A 43 -2.09 -2.15 -4.57
C PRO A 43 -1.13 -1.64 -3.48
N PHE A 44 0.14 -1.33 -3.82
CA PHE A 44 1.18 -0.98 -2.86
C PHE A 44 1.51 0.51 -2.82
N HIS A 45 1.10 1.29 -3.83
CA HIS A 45 1.23 2.74 -3.85
C HIS A 45 0.06 3.35 -4.61
N ASP A 46 -0.17 4.63 -4.36
CA ASP A 46 -1.25 5.36 -4.99
C ASP A 46 -0.85 5.85 -6.38
N GLU A 47 -1.63 5.47 -7.42
CA GLU A 47 -1.40 5.88 -8.80
C GLU A 47 -2.72 6.06 -9.57
N LYS A 48 -2.71 6.92 -10.59
CA LYS A 48 -3.87 7.17 -11.46
C LYS A 48 -3.80 6.41 -12.78
N THR A 49 -2.60 6.03 -13.20
CA THR A 49 -2.36 5.31 -14.45
C THR A 49 -1.79 3.93 -14.13
N PRO A 50 -2.31 2.84 -14.73
CA PRO A 50 -1.86 1.50 -14.45
C PRO A 50 -0.36 1.34 -14.72
N SER A 51 0.43 1.11 -13.67
CA SER A 51 1.86 0.80 -13.74
C SER A 51 2.20 -0.60 -13.19
N PHE A 52 1.21 -1.30 -12.68
CA PHE A 52 1.35 -2.64 -12.14
C PHE A 52 1.16 -3.67 -13.25
N SER A 53 2.22 -4.38 -13.63
CA SER A 53 2.22 -5.41 -14.66
C SER A 53 2.36 -6.80 -14.06
N VAL A 54 1.59 -7.76 -14.58
CA VAL A 54 1.61 -9.17 -14.18
C VAL A 54 1.90 -10.02 -15.40
N SER A 55 2.97 -10.78 -15.34
CA SER A 55 3.41 -11.66 -16.41
C SER A 55 3.04 -13.12 -16.11
N PRO A 56 2.04 -13.70 -16.79
CA PRO A 56 1.68 -15.10 -16.60
C PRO A 56 2.78 -16.06 -17.05
N THR A 57 3.59 -15.66 -18.02
CA THR A 57 4.71 -16.50 -18.53
C THR A 57 5.88 -16.57 -17.54
N LYS A 58 6.15 -15.45 -16.85
CA LYS A 58 7.23 -15.37 -15.85
C LYS A 58 6.75 -15.70 -14.43
N GLN A 59 5.43 -15.83 -14.22
CA GLN A 59 4.80 -15.99 -12.89
C GLN A 59 5.25 -14.91 -11.89
N MET A 60 5.24 -13.64 -12.36
CA MET A 60 5.77 -12.50 -11.62
C MET A 60 4.96 -11.24 -11.87
N TYR A 61 4.88 -10.39 -10.86
CA TYR A 61 4.38 -9.01 -11.00
C TYR A 61 5.50 -8.00 -10.81
N TYR A 62 5.31 -6.83 -11.40
CA TYR A 62 6.18 -5.68 -11.18
C TYR A 62 5.41 -4.37 -11.36
N CYS A 63 5.62 -3.43 -10.45
CA CYS A 63 5.08 -2.09 -10.54
C CYS A 63 6.15 -1.10 -10.99
N PHE A 64 5.96 -0.50 -12.16
CA PHE A 64 6.90 0.50 -12.71
C PHE A 64 6.82 1.85 -11.98
N GLY A 65 5.79 2.08 -11.15
CA GLY A 65 5.63 3.28 -10.35
C GLY A 65 6.45 3.25 -9.06
N CYS A 66 6.24 2.23 -8.21
CA CYS A 66 6.89 2.14 -6.90
C CYS A 66 8.01 1.10 -6.80
N GLY A 67 8.24 0.30 -7.86
CA GLY A 67 9.25 -0.74 -7.86
C GLY A 67 8.88 -2.02 -7.09
N ALA A 68 7.67 -2.12 -6.53
CA ALA A 68 7.21 -3.35 -5.90
C ALA A 68 7.15 -4.48 -6.94
N GLY A 69 7.69 -5.64 -6.61
CA GLY A 69 7.72 -6.77 -7.53
C GLY A 69 8.02 -8.08 -6.82
N GLY A 70 7.54 -9.18 -7.40
CA GLY A 70 7.71 -10.51 -6.83
C GLY A 70 6.86 -11.58 -7.51
N ASN A 71 6.78 -12.73 -6.85
CA ASN A 71 5.92 -13.84 -7.22
C ASN A 71 4.56 -13.78 -6.47
N ALA A 72 3.71 -14.79 -6.63
CA ALA A 72 2.43 -14.89 -5.96
C ALA A 72 2.55 -14.87 -4.42
N ILE A 73 3.56 -15.53 -3.86
CA ILE A 73 3.81 -15.57 -2.41
C ILE A 73 4.09 -14.16 -1.88
N LYS A 74 5.03 -13.46 -2.51
CA LYS A 74 5.41 -12.10 -2.09
C LYS A 74 4.23 -11.13 -2.23
N PHE A 75 3.45 -11.26 -3.30
CA PHE A 75 2.25 -10.46 -3.49
C PHE A 75 1.27 -10.63 -2.32
N MET A 76 0.93 -11.87 -1.96
CA MET A 76 0.01 -12.16 -0.85
C MET A 76 0.55 -11.65 0.49
N MET A 77 1.85 -11.84 0.76
CA MET A 77 2.49 -11.31 1.97
C MET A 77 2.33 -9.79 2.09
N GLU A 78 2.62 -9.06 1.02
CA GLU A 78 2.58 -7.59 1.01
C GLU A 78 1.15 -7.05 1.04
N VAL A 79 0.24 -7.70 0.32
CA VAL A 79 -1.17 -7.26 0.21
C VAL A 79 -1.94 -7.54 1.49
N GLU A 80 -1.77 -8.71 2.08
CA GLU A 80 -2.51 -9.14 3.28
C GLU A 80 -1.77 -8.84 4.59
N LYS A 81 -0.50 -8.38 4.51
CA LYS A 81 0.39 -8.16 5.66
C LYS A 81 0.54 -9.40 6.53
N ARG A 82 0.70 -10.54 5.87
CA ARG A 82 0.83 -11.86 6.51
C ARG A 82 2.25 -12.40 6.43
N PRO A 83 2.69 -13.20 7.40
CA PRO A 83 4.00 -13.85 7.39
C PRO A 83 4.16 -14.83 6.22
N PHE A 84 5.37 -14.97 5.73
CA PHE A 84 5.74 -15.85 4.61
C PHE A 84 5.20 -17.28 4.73
N SER A 85 5.39 -17.86 5.90
CA SER A 85 4.98 -19.26 6.16
C SER A 85 3.46 -19.46 6.08
N GLU A 86 2.66 -18.52 6.55
CA GLU A 86 1.20 -18.58 6.46
C GLU A 86 0.72 -18.53 5.02
N VAL A 87 1.29 -17.62 4.24
CA VAL A 87 0.94 -17.44 2.81
C VAL A 87 1.33 -18.69 2.02
N VAL A 88 2.53 -19.22 2.24
CA VAL A 88 2.96 -20.45 1.53
C VAL A 88 2.05 -21.62 1.85
N LEU A 89 1.62 -21.75 3.11
CA LEU A 89 0.73 -22.83 3.52
C LEU A 89 -0.66 -22.73 2.90
N GLU A 90 -1.24 -21.53 2.87
CA GLU A 90 -2.51 -21.28 2.19
C GLU A 90 -2.42 -21.63 0.70
N LEU A 91 -1.34 -21.21 0.03
CA LEU A 91 -1.11 -21.56 -1.36
C LEU A 91 -0.85 -23.06 -1.54
N CYS A 92 -0.21 -23.74 -0.57
CA CYS A 92 -0.09 -25.20 -0.59
C CYS A 92 -1.45 -25.89 -0.56
N GLU A 93 -2.34 -25.47 0.30
CA GLU A 93 -3.71 -26.00 0.39
C GLU A 93 -4.50 -25.72 -0.90
N ARG A 94 -4.51 -24.48 -1.36
CA ARG A 94 -5.24 -24.04 -2.55
C ARG A 94 -4.80 -24.77 -3.82
N TYR A 95 -3.49 -24.95 -4.00
CA TYR A 95 -2.91 -25.59 -5.20
C TYR A 95 -2.49 -27.04 -4.98
N GLN A 96 -2.89 -27.64 -3.84
CA GLN A 96 -2.63 -29.05 -3.48
C GLN A 96 -1.16 -29.43 -3.55
N VAL A 97 -0.29 -28.56 -3.01
CA VAL A 97 1.15 -28.81 -2.87
C VAL A 97 1.43 -29.50 -1.54
N PRO A 98 2.09 -30.67 -1.53
CA PRO A 98 2.42 -31.35 -0.27
C PRO A 98 3.46 -30.54 0.51
N VAL A 99 3.17 -30.25 1.79
CA VAL A 99 4.07 -29.50 2.66
C VAL A 99 5.19 -30.41 3.17
N GLN A 100 6.44 -30.06 2.84
CA GLN A 100 7.63 -30.68 3.39
C GLN A 100 8.31 -29.73 4.38
N THR A 101 8.85 -30.26 5.46
CA THR A 101 9.57 -29.51 6.51
C THR A 101 10.93 -30.15 6.74
N GLN A 102 11.89 -29.37 7.24
CA GLN A 102 13.26 -29.81 7.45
C GLN A 102 13.40 -30.79 8.66
N SER A 103 12.48 -30.72 9.63
CA SER A 103 12.47 -31.64 10.77
C SER A 103 11.04 -32.05 11.18
N PRO A 104 10.88 -33.22 11.85
CA PRO A 104 9.59 -33.67 12.39
C PRO A 104 8.98 -32.70 13.41
N GLU A 105 9.81 -32.08 14.25
CA GLU A 105 9.36 -31.12 15.25
C GLU A 105 8.80 -29.85 14.60
N GLN A 106 9.48 -29.33 13.57
CA GLN A 106 9.02 -28.18 12.78
C GLN A 106 7.69 -28.47 12.07
N ARG A 107 7.51 -29.72 11.62
CA ARG A 107 6.24 -30.17 11.01
C ARG A 107 5.10 -30.12 12.01
N GLN A 108 5.32 -30.56 13.24
CA GLN A 108 4.31 -30.55 14.30
C GLN A 108 3.94 -29.09 14.68
N GLU A 109 4.92 -28.21 14.79
CA GLU A 109 4.69 -26.81 15.17
C GLU A 109 3.92 -26.06 14.08
N LEU A 110 4.27 -26.28 12.81
CA LEU A 110 3.58 -25.75 11.66
C LEU A 110 2.13 -26.24 11.55
N GLN A 111 1.92 -27.55 11.70
CA GLN A 111 0.57 -28.14 11.74
C GLN A 111 -0.25 -27.59 12.91
N ARG A 112 0.36 -27.30 14.06
CA ARG A 112 -0.32 -26.67 15.19
C ARG A 112 -0.78 -25.24 14.85
N HIS A 113 0.02 -24.44 14.12
CA HIS A 113 -0.36 -23.08 13.73
C HIS A 113 -1.47 -23.05 12.68
N ILE A 114 -1.40 -23.88 11.64
CA ILE A 114 -2.47 -24.04 10.67
C ILE A 114 -3.74 -24.50 11.39
N SER A 115 -3.60 -25.55 12.20
CA SER A 115 -4.69 -26.10 12.99
C SER A 115 -5.32 -25.07 13.93
N LEU A 116 -4.55 -24.11 14.47
CA LEU A 116 -5.08 -23.06 15.35
C LEU A 116 -6.04 -22.12 14.59
N ARG A 117 -5.62 -21.56 13.44
CA ARG A 117 -6.49 -20.65 12.67
C ARG A 117 -7.70 -21.38 12.10
N GLU A 118 -7.52 -22.57 11.57
CA GLU A 118 -8.63 -23.41 11.10
C GLU A 118 -9.62 -23.71 12.22
N GLN A 119 -9.13 -24.07 13.41
CA GLN A 119 -9.99 -24.31 14.57
C GLN A 119 -10.72 -23.03 15.01
N LEU A 120 -10.05 -21.85 14.96
CA LEU A 120 -10.71 -20.59 15.27
C LEU A 120 -11.80 -20.27 14.23
N TYR A 121 -11.57 -20.48 12.93
CA TYR A 121 -12.60 -20.33 11.90
C TYR A 121 -13.76 -21.30 12.09
N GLU A 122 -13.48 -22.56 12.44
CA GLU A 122 -14.53 -23.55 12.72
C GLU A 122 -15.38 -23.10 13.92
N ILE A 123 -14.75 -22.67 15.03
CA ILE A 123 -15.45 -22.18 16.21
C ILE A 123 -16.31 -20.96 15.86
N MET A 124 -15.80 -20.03 15.07
CA MET A 124 -16.57 -18.86 14.64
C MET A 124 -17.76 -19.25 13.76
N ALA A 125 -17.60 -20.20 12.85
CA ALA A 125 -18.67 -20.71 12.00
C ALA A 125 -19.76 -21.43 12.84
N ILE A 126 -19.35 -22.26 13.82
CA ILE A 126 -20.28 -22.93 14.75
C ILE A 126 -21.07 -21.88 15.57
N ALA A 127 -20.38 -20.85 16.09
CA ALA A 127 -21.01 -19.78 16.83
C ALA A 127 -22.01 -18.98 15.96
N ALA A 128 -21.68 -18.70 14.70
CA ALA A 128 -22.58 -18.04 13.76
C ALA A 128 -23.85 -18.88 13.51
N GLN A 129 -23.70 -20.18 13.27
CA GLN A 129 -24.83 -21.09 13.11
C GLN A 129 -25.71 -21.16 14.38
N PHE A 130 -25.08 -21.20 15.56
CA PHE A 130 -25.80 -21.16 16.82
C PHE A 130 -26.65 -19.89 16.95
N TYR A 131 -26.09 -18.71 16.68
CA TYR A 131 -26.82 -17.46 16.76
C TYR A 131 -27.96 -17.36 15.71
N GLN A 132 -27.72 -17.83 14.48
CA GLN A 132 -28.75 -17.89 13.44
C GLN A 132 -29.88 -18.85 13.85
N HIS A 133 -29.56 -20.02 14.38
CA HIS A 133 -30.53 -20.96 14.88
C HIS A 133 -31.35 -20.37 16.03
N ALA A 134 -30.71 -19.73 17.00
CA ALA A 134 -31.37 -19.07 18.12
C ALA A 134 -32.32 -17.97 17.69
N LEU A 135 -31.97 -17.20 16.64
CA LEU A 135 -32.88 -16.23 16.03
C LEU A 135 -34.15 -16.87 15.49
N GLY A 136 -34.05 -18.08 14.91
CA GLY A 136 -35.20 -18.85 14.38
C GLY A 136 -36.12 -19.41 15.47
N GLN A 137 -35.66 -19.60 16.68
CA GLN A 137 -36.43 -20.19 17.80
C GLN A 137 -37.32 -19.16 18.50
N SER A 138 -38.18 -19.65 19.45
CA SER A 138 -39.01 -18.77 20.28
C SER A 138 -38.21 -17.72 21.07
N LEU A 139 -37.03 -18.08 21.52
CA LEU A 139 -36.10 -17.17 22.21
C LEU A 139 -35.69 -15.95 21.37
N GLY A 140 -35.66 -16.09 20.04
CA GLY A 140 -35.30 -15.01 19.13
C GLY A 140 -36.48 -14.16 18.64
N GLN A 141 -37.69 -14.34 19.16
CA GLN A 141 -38.89 -13.66 18.69
C GLN A 141 -38.74 -12.12 18.72
N VAL A 142 -38.30 -11.56 19.84
CA VAL A 142 -38.08 -10.11 20.00
C VAL A 142 -37.06 -9.58 18.99
N ALA A 143 -36.01 -10.33 18.74
CA ALA A 143 -34.96 -9.96 17.75
C ALA A 143 -35.53 -10.00 16.32
N ARG A 144 -36.35 -11.01 15.97
CA ARG A 144 -37.03 -11.08 14.65
C ARG A 144 -38.02 -9.93 14.48
N GLU A 145 -38.84 -9.64 15.48
CA GLU A 145 -39.78 -8.53 15.44
C GLU A 145 -39.06 -7.19 15.26
N TYR A 146 -37.92 -7.01 15.93
CA TYR A 146 -37.08 -5.84 15.75
C TYR A 146 -36.55 -5.74 14.31
N LEU A 147 -36.05 -6.82 13.73
CA LEU A 147 -35.51 -6.83 12.36
C LEU A 147 -36.64 -6.54 11.32
N GLN A 148 -37.82 -7.13 11.50
CA GLN A 148 -38.88 -7.04 10.53
C GLN A 148 -39.71 -5.74 10.69
N SER A 149 -40.04 -5.33 11.92
CA SER A 149 -40.90 -4.19 12.17
C SER A 149 -40.17 -2.88 12.31
N VAL A 150 -39.01 -2.86 13.03
CA VAL A 150 -38.25 -1.64 13.27
C VAL A 150 -37.23 -1.40 12.17
N ARG A 151 -36.55 -2.46 11.68
CA ARG A 151 -35.55 -2.35 10.63
C ARG A 151 -36.12 -2.60 9.23
N SER A 152 -37.34 -3.07 9.12
CA SER A 152 -38.05 -3.36 7.84
C SER A 152 -37.27 -4.30 6.91
N LEU A 153 -36.48 -5.23 7.48
CA LEU A 153 -35.69 -6.17 6.71
C LEU A 153 -36.48 -7.38 6.30
N ARG A 154 -36.32 -7.79 5.05
CA ARG A 154 -36.89 -9.02 4.51
C ARG A 154 -36.11 -10.25 5.01
N SER A 155 -36.79 -11.40 5.01
CA SER A 155 -36.15 -12.67 5.43
C SER A 155 -34.91 -13.00 4.61
N GLU A 156 -34.93 -12.70 3.30
CA GLU A 156 -33.80 -12.92 2.41
C GLU A 156 -32.57 -12.09 2.83
N THR A 157 -32.78 -10.83 3.22
CA THR A 157 -31.70 -9.96 3.73
C THR A 157 -31.14 -10.46 5.06
N ILE A 158 -32.04 -10.87 5.98
CA ILE A 158 -31.63 -11.45 7.27
C ILE A 158 -30.75 -12.68 7.06
N GLN A 159 -31.13 -13.55 6.12
CA GLN A 159 -30.37 -14.74 5.76
C GLN A 159 -29.07 -14.42 5.02
N GLN A 160 -29.11 -13.48 4.06
CA GLN A 160 -27.95 -13.06 3.28
C GLN A 160 -26.82 -12.51 4.15
N PHE A 161 -27.18 -11.76 5.21
CA PHE A 161 -26.21 -11.22 6.17
C PHE A 161 -25.94 -12.16 7.35
N GLY A 162 -26.63 -13.29 7.42
CA GLY A 162 -26.43 -14.28 8.47
C GLY A 162 -26.76 -13.76 9.88
N LEU A 163 -27.74 -12.84 9.98
CA LEU A 163 -28.10 -12.23 11.27
C LEU A 163 -28.56 -13.29 12.26
N GLY A 164 -28.22 -13.11 13.53
CA GLY A 164 -28.49 -14.07 14.59
C GLY A 164 -28.93 -13.41 15.88
N TYR A 165 -29.14 -14.21 16.92
CA TYR A 165 -29.46 -13.73 18.26
C TYR A 165 -28.63 -14.46 19.32
N ALA A 166 -27.99 -13.73 20.20
CA ALA A 166 -27.35 -14.25 21.39
C ALA A 166 -28.38 -14.30 22.53
N PRO A 167 -28.78 -15.50 22.99
CA PRO A 167 -29.82 -15.63 24.00
C PRO A 167 -29.45 -14.96 25.33
N VAL A 168 -30.47 -14.68 26.13
CA VAL A 168 -30.31 -14.28 27.54
C VAL A 168 -29.66 -15.41 28.31
N GLY A 169 -28.59 -15.11 29.02
CA GLY A 169 -27.87 -16.11 29.85
C GLY A 169 -26.37 -15.84 29.86
N TRP A 170 -25.72 -16.29 30.92
CA TRP A 170 -24.29 -16.03 31.12
C TRP A 170 -23.37 -17.06 30.44
N GLU A 171 -23.88 -18.28 30.16
CA GLU A 171 -23.09 -19.43 29.73
C GLU A 171 -23.78 -20.21 28.59
N THR A 172 -24.69 -19.59 27.86
CA THR A 172 -25.51 -20.30 26.86
C THR A 172 -24.66 -20.77 25.66
N LEU A 173 -23.84 -19.88 25.12
CA LEU A 173 -22.91 -20.20 24.04
C LEU A 173 -21.73 -21.04 24.57
N TYR A 174 -21.22 -20.72 25.77
CA TYR A 174 -20.15 -21.47 26.43
C TYR A 174 -20.52 -22.96 26.52
N ARG A 175 -21.68 -23.30 27.07
CA ARG A 175 -22.14 -24.68 27.18
C ARG A 175 -22.26 -25.36 25.81
N TYR A 176 -22.86 -24.67 24.86
CA TYR A 176 -22.98 -25.20 23.52
C TYR A 176 -21.63 -25.50 22.86
N LEU A 177 -20.69 -24.58 22.91
CA LEU A 177 -19.37 -24.76 22.27
C LEU A 177 -18.49 -25.75 23.04
N VAL A 178 -18.39 -25.59 24.37
CA VAL A 178 -17.42 -26.35 25.18
C VAL A 178 -17.99 -27.70 25.62
N GLU A 179 -19.27 -27.73 26.08
CA GLU A 179 -19.85 -28.96 26.62
C GLU A 179 -20.47 -29.84 25.52
N ASP A 180 -21.25 -29.27 24.59
CA ASP A 180 -21.94 -30.02 23.55
C ASP A 180 -21.02 -30.29 22.35
N LYS A 181 -20.35 -29.24 21.82
CA LYS A 181 -19.48 -29.33 20.64
C LYS A 181 -18.03 -29.75 20.95
N ARG A 182 -17.70 -29.87 22.25
CA ARG A 182 -16.36 -30.30 22.73
C ARG A 182 -15.21 -29.44 22.24
N GLN A 183 -15.46 -28.17 21.96
CA GLN A 183 -14.40 -27.23 21.57
C GLN A 183 -13.50 -26.89 22.77
N PRO A 184 -12.17 -26.77 22.60
CA PRO A 184 -11.26 -26.37 23.66
C PRO A 184 -11.59 -24.97 24.17
N VAL A 185 -11.79 -24.82 25.50
CA VAL A 185 -12.19 -23.56 26.10
C VAL A 185 -11.23 -22.40 25.80
N GLN A 186 -9.92 -22.68 25.76
CA GLN A 186 -8.89 -21.70 25.44
C GLN A 186 -9.03 -21.15 24.01
N LEU A 187 -9.45 -21.98 23.07
CA LEU A 187 -9.70 -21.54 21.68
C LEU A 187 -10.98 -20.72 21.58
N VAL A 188 -12.02 -21.05 22.35
CA VAL A 188 -13.26 -20.28 22.41
C VAL A 188 -13.00 -18.90 23.03
N GLU A 189 -12.13 -18.81 24.04
CA GLU A 189 -11.65 -17.55 24.62
C GLU A 189 -10.82 -16.75 23.59
N GLN A 190 -9.86 -17.37 22.90
CA GLN A 190 -9.04 -16.74 21.86
C GLN A 190 -9.88 -16.23 20.67
N ALA A 191 -10.98 -16.91 20.35
CA ALA A 191 -11.97 -16.44 19.37
C ALA A 191 -12.76 -15.21 19.85
N GLY A 192 -12.60 -14.80 21.12
CA GLY A 192 -13.26 -13.64 21.71
C GLY A 192 -14.75 -13.84 21.96
N LEU A 193 -15.23 -15.07 22.07
CA LEU A 193 -16.63 -15.43 22.28
C LEU A 193 -17.01 -15.51 23.76
N ILE A 194 -16.06 -15.87 24.62
CA ILE A 194 -16.22 -15.97 26.07
C ILE A 194 -15.14 -15.17 26.80
N LEU A 195 -15.39 -14.86 28.06
CA LEU A 195 -14.47 -14.10 28.93
C LEU A 195 -14.31 -14.84 30.25
N PRO A 196 -13.09 -14.82 30.85
CA PRO A 196 -12.89 -15.41 32.19
C PRO A 196 -13.61 -14.55 33.25
N ARG A 197 -14.12 -15.20 34.30
CA ARG A 197 -14.74 -14.50 35.44
C ARG A 197 -13.67 -13.81 36.29
N LYS A 198 -13.95 -12.58 36.71
CA LYS A 198 -13.03 -11.79 37.53
C LYS A 198 -12.90 -12.37 38.98
N SER A 199 -13.93 -13.04 39.47
CA SER A 199 -13.96 -13.65 40.80
C SER A 199 -14.39 -15.10 40.65
N GLY A 200 -13.48 -16.04 40.87
CA GLY A 200 -13.73 -17.47 40.79
C GLY A 200 -13.36 -18.11 39.46
N ASP A 201 -13.54 -19.44 39.41
CA ASP A 201 -13.28 -20.23 38.21
C ASP A 201 -14.44 -20.13 37.23
N GLY A 202 -14.13 -20.24 35.92
CA GLY A 202 -15.09 -20.36 34.86
C GLY A 202 -15.13 -19.16 33.91
N TYR A 203 -16.02 -19.29 32.94
CA TYR A 203 -16.15 -18.37 31.82
C TYR A 203 -17.61 -17.88 31.72
N TYR A 204 -17.81 -16.81 30.96
CA TYR A 204 -19.14 -16.31 30.59
C TYR A 204 -19.14 -15.80 29.17
N ASP A 205 -20.31 -15.84 28.53
CA ASP A 205 -20.52 -15.40 27.16
C ASP A 205 -20.27 -13.90 27.01
N ARG A 206 -19.49 -13.50 26.02
CA ARG A 206 -19.26 -12.10 25.71
C ARG A 206 -20.56 -11.41 25.24
N PHE A 207 -21.32 -12.08 24.38
CA PHE A 207 -22.57 -11.56 23.83
C PHE A 207 -23.76 -12.21 24.51
N ARG A 208 -24.64 -11.40 25.07
CA ARG A 208 -25.86 -11.85 25.79
C ARG A 208 -26.98 -10.88 25.48
N ASP A 209 -28.16 -11.38 25.20
CA ASP A 209 -29.35 -10.61 24.85
C ASP A 209 -29.08 -9.55 23.77
N ARG A 210 -28.40 -10.00 22.68
CA ARG A 210 -28.01 -9.13 21.58
C ARG A 210 -28.37 -9.71 20.25
N LEU A 211 -28.79 -8.83 19.34
CA LEU A 211 -28.85 -9.14 17.92
C LEU A 211 -27.42 -9.27 17.40
N MET A 212 -27.12 -10.40 16.76
CA MET A 212 -25.77 -10.75 16.30
C MET A 212 -25.62 -10.50 14.81
N ILE A 213 -24.55 -9.82 14.46
CA ILE A 213 -24.18 -9.45 13.09
C ILE A 213 -22.81 -10.07 12.83
N PRO A 214 -22.69 -11.13 12.02
CA PRO A 214 -21.41 -11.72 11.72
C PRO A 214 -20.59 -10.80 10.82
N ILE A 215 -19.30 -10.73 11.09
CA ILE A 215 -18.30 -9.99 10.33
C ILE A 215 -17.46 -11.02 9.58
N HIS A 216 -17.31 -10.81 8.27
CA HIS A 216 -16.64 -11.75 7.39
C HIS A 216 -15.29 -11.22 6.90
N ASP A 217 -14.36 -12.11 6.63
CA ASP A 217 -13.17 -11.81 5.83
C ASP A 217 -13.53 -11.73 4.33
N ILE A 218 -12.53 -11.43 3.50
CA ILE A 218 -12.73 -11.27 2.06
C ILE A 218 -13.15 -12.58 1.35
N GLN A 219 -12.89 -13.75 1.97
CA GLN A 219 -13.31 -15.07 1.50
C GLN A 219 -14.73 -15.45 1.98
N GLY A 220 -15.33 -14.63 2.83
CA GLY A 220 -16.67 -14.88 3.38
C GLY A 220 -16.70 -15.76 4.62
N ARG A 221 -15.55 -16.02 5.27
CA ARG A 221 -15.48 -16.75 6.54
C ARG A 221 -15.75 -15.79 7.70
N VAL A 222 -16.44 -16.25 8.72
CA VAL A 222 -16.75 -15.43 9.90
C VAL A 222 -15.48 -15.23 10.74
N ILE A 223 -15.12 -13.98 11.00
CA ILE A 223 -13.93 -13.57 11.77
C ILE A 223 -14.27 -12.86 13.07
N GLY A 224 -15.50 -12.38 13.22
CA GLY A 224 -15.96 -11.63 14.39
C GLY A 224 -17.44 -11.41 14.36
N PHE A 225 -17.94 -10.71 15.37
CA PHE A 225 -19.33 -10.34 15.49
C PHE A 225 -19.51 -8.91 15.98
N GLY A 226 -20.53 -8.22 15.49
CA GLY A 226 -21.17 -7.09 16.14
C GLY A 226 -22.40 -7.54 16.90
N GLY A 227 -22.54 -7.11 18.16
CA GLY A 227 -23.73 -7.41 18.96
C GLY A 227 -24.49 -6.14 19.31
N ARG A 228 -25.70 -5.93 18.78
CA ARG A 228 -26.57 -4.80 19.12
C ARG A 228 -27.52 -5.17 20.26
N THR A 229 -27.57 -4.38 21.32
CA THR A 229 -28.58 -4.57 22.38
C THR A 229 -30.00 -4.31 21.85
N LEU A 230 -30.96 -5.08 22.33
CA LEU A 230 -32.39 -4.88 22.06
C LEU A 230 -33.07 -4.06 23.17
N GLY A 231 -32.43 -3.92 24.33
CA GLY A 231 -32.85 -3.10 25.45
C GLY A 231 -31.96 -1.87 25.66
N ASP A 232 -31.90 -1.38 26.89
CA ASP A 232 -31.17 -0.15 27.30
C ASP A 232 -29.73 -0.41 27.76
N GLU A 233 -29.24 -1.64 27.67
CA GLU A 233 -27.87 -2.00 28.06
C GLU A 233 -26.82 -1.25 27.24
N GLN A 234 -25.80 -0.75 27.95
CA GLN A 234 -24.65 -0.14 27.30
C GLN A 234 -23.48 -1.13 27.19
N PRO A 235 -22.69 -1.07 26.13
CA PRO A 235 -22.81 -0.20 24.94
C PRO A 235 -23.92 -0.68 23.98
N LYS A 236 -24.55 0.24 23.26
CA LYS A 236 -25.56 -0.07 22.22
C LYS A 236 -25.04 -1.10 21.21
N TYR A 237 -23.80 -0.95 20.79
CA TYR A 237 -23.07 -1.91 19.94
C TYR A 237 -21.82 -2.42 20.68
N LEU A 238 -21.69 -3.74 20.73
CA LEU A 238 -20.51 -4.43 21.25
C LEU A 238 -19.88 -5.25 20.12
N ASN A 239 -18.65 -4.98 19.78
CA ASN A 239 -17.91 -5.75 18.78
C ASN A 239 -17.02 -6.83 19.41
N SER A 240 -16.63 -7.85 18.63
CA SER A 240 -15.55 -8.75 18.99
C SER A 240 -14.30 -7.96 19.39
N PRO A 241 -13.48 -8.48 20.33
CA PRO A 241 -12.19 -7.89 20.64
C PRO A 241 -11.23 -8.11 19.46
N GLU A 242 -10.05 -7.45 19.51
CA GLU A 242 -8.94 -7.81 18.63
C GLU A 242 -8.56 -9.27 18.87
N THR A 243 -8.50 -10.08 17.81
CA THR A 243 -8.15 -11.51 17.87
C THR A 243 -7.16 -11.84 16.75
N GLU A 244 -6.72 -13.11 16.68
CA GLU A 244 -5.91 -13.60 15.57
C GLU A 244 -6.64 -13.49 14.20
N LEU A 245 -7.97 -13.56 14.20
CA LEU A 245 -8.79 -13.48 12.99
C LEU A 245 -9.31 -12.07 12.70
N PHE A 246 -9.55 -11.25 13.72
CA PHE A 246 -10.27 -9.98 13.60
C PHE A 246 -9.47 -8.79 14.10
N SER A 247 -9.32 -7.78 13.24
CA SER A 247 -8.78 -6.47 13.60
C SER A 247 -9.72 -5.37 13.13
N LYS A 248 -10.28 -4.62 14.08
CA LYS A 248 -11.27 -3.57 13.83
C LYS A 248 -10.75 -2.46 12.92
N GLY A 249 -9.48 -2.09 13.08
CA GLY A 249 -8.85 -1.05 12.27
C GLY A 249 -8.52 -1.46 10.83
N LYS A 250 -8.62 -2.76 10.50
CA LYS A 250 -8.33 -3.29 9.16
C LYS A 250 -9.54 -3.91 8.48
N THR A 251 -10.62 -4.17 9.22
CA THR A 251 -11.80 -4.86 8.71
C THR A 251 -12.86 -3.86 8.30
N LEU A 252 -13.47 -4.07 7.14
CA LEU A 252 -14.66 -3.38 6.67
C LEU A 252 -15.82 -4.37 6.62
N PHE A 253 -16.96 -3.98 7.20
CA PHE A 253 -18.17 -4.80 7.15
C PHE A 253 -18.75 -4.85 5.74
N ALA A 254 -19.18 -6.01 5.30
CA ALA A 254 -19.78 -6.30 3.99
C ALA A 254 -18.82 -6.11 2.78
N LEU A 255 -17.51 -6.02 2.97
CA LEU A 255 -16.57 -5.87 1.85
C LEU A 255 -16.58 -7.10 0.94
N GLU A 256 -16.71 -8.30 1.48
CA GLU A 256 -16.80 -9.56 0.71
C GLU A 256 -18.01 -9.57 -0.25
N LYS A 257 -19.09 -8.87 0.12
CA LYS A 257 -20.30 -8.69 -0.71
C LYS A 257 -20.18 -7.53 -1.68
N ALA A 258 -19.52 -6.44 -1.26
CA ALA A 258 -19.47 -5.19 -2.00
C ALA A 258 -18.37 -5.14 -3.08
N ARG A 259 -17.26 -5.89 -2.94
CA ARG A 259 -16.04 -5.77 -3.78
C ARG A 259 -16.33 -5.86 -5.29
N ALA A 260 -17.17 -6.77 -5.72
CA ALA A 260 -17.52 -6.92 -7.13
C ALA A 260 -18.28 -5.70 -7.68
N ALA A 261 -19.25 -5.19 -6.90
CA ALA A 261 -20.01 -4.00 -7.26
C ALA A 261 -19.15 -2.72 -7.20
N ILE A 262 -18.22 -2.61 -6.25
CA ILE A 262 -17.26 -1.53 -6.17
C ILE A 262 -16.43 -1.49 -7.45
N SER A 263 -15.89 -2.63 -7.89
CA SER A 263 -15.13 -2.72 -9.14
C SER A 263 -15.99 -2.41 -10.39
N GLN A 264 -17.23 -2.89 -10.43
CA GLN A 264 -18.10 -2.68 -11.57
C GLN A 264 -18.56 -1.23 -11.71
N LEU A 265 -18.88 -0.57 -10.59
CA LEU A 265 -19.35 0.81 -10.53
C LEU A 265 -18.20 1.82 -10.42
N ASP A 266 -16.98 1.33 -10.25
CA ASP A 266 -15.78 2.13 -10.04
C ASP A 266 -15.92 3.16 -8.88
N GLN A 267 -16.68 2.79 -7.86
CA GLN A 267 -17.02 3.65 -6.73
C GLN A 267 -17.26 2.81 -5.47
N ALA A 268 -16.64 3.20 -4.35
CA ALA A 268 -16.92 2.66 -3.03
C ALA A 268 -17.71 3.66 -2.19
N VAL A 269 -18.74 3.18 -1.50
CA VAL A 269 -19.53 3.96 -0.55
C VAL A 269 -19.24 3.44 0.86
N VAL A 270 -18.91 4.35 1.78
CA VAL A 270 -18.64 4.01 3.18
C VAL A 270 -19.67 4.67 4.07
N VAL A 271 -20.30 3.86 4.92
CA VAL A 271 -21.21 4.29 5.98
C VAL A 271 -20.62 3.97 7.36
N GLU A 272 -21.22 4.49 8.43
CA GLU A 272 -20.70 4.29 9.79
C GLU A 272 -21.16 2.96 10.39
N GLY A 273 -22.43 2.61 10.21
CA GLY A 273 -23.10 1.54 10.95
C GLY A 273 -23.41 0.28 10.13
N TYR A 274 -23.57 -0.82 10.85
CA TYR A 274 -23.99 -2.09 10.26
C TYR A 274 -25.32 -2.00 9.52
N PHE A 275 -26.33 -1.36 10.16
CA PHE A 275 -27.68 -1.31 9.61
C PHE A 275 -27.79 -0.38 8.40
N ASP A 276 -26.95 0.66 8.34
CA ASP A 276 -26.86 1.52 7.16
C ASP A 276 -26.40 0.71 5.94
N ALA A 277 -25.33 -0.08 6.11
CA ALA A 277 -24.85 -0.95 5.04
C ALA A 277 -25.90 -2.02 4.68
N ILE A 278 -26.51 -2.67 5.66
CA ILE A 278 -27.52 -3.71 5.43
C ILE A 278 -28.74 -3.14 4.70
N ALA A 279 -29.24 -1.96 5.10
CA ALA A 279 -30.38 -1.29 4.49
C ALA A 279 -30.10 -0.90 3.04
N LEU A 280 -28.91 -0.35 2.76
CA LEU A 280 -28.48 0.01 1.41
C LEU A 280 -28.35 -1.22 0.51
N HIS A 281 -27.75 -2.30 0.99
CA HIS A 281 -27.70 -3.57 0.26
C HIS A 281 -29.10 -4.12 -0.01
N ALA A 282 -30.02 -4.06 0.96
CA ALA A 282 -31.42 -4.46 0.79
C ALA A 282 -32.16 -3.62 -0.25
N ALA A 283 -31.79 -2.35 -0.41
CA ALA A 283 -32.29 -1.44 -1.45
C ALA A 283 -31.56 -1.59 -2.80
N GLY A 284 -30.66 -2.58 -2.93
CA GLY A 284 -29.91 -2.84 -4.17
C GLY A 284 -28.74 -1.91 -4.42
N ILE A 285 -28.29 -1.14 -3.42
CA ILE A 285 -27.07 -0.31 -3.46
C ILE A 285 -25.96 -1.12 -2.81
N ILE A 286 -25.29 -1.95 -3.61
CA ILE A 286 -24.45 -3.04 -3.12
C ILE A 286 -22.94 -2.75 -3.11
N ASN A 287 -22.51 -1.56 -3.54
CA ASN A 287 -21.12 -1.09 -3.46
C ASN A 287 -20.81 -0.38 -2.12
N VAL A 288 -21.46 -0.81 -1.05
CA VAL A 288 -21.44 -0.17 0.27
C VAL A 288 -20.75 -1.05 1.30
N VAL A 289 -19.92 -0.44 2.14
CA VAL A 289 -19.26 -1.05 3.29
C VAL A 289 -19.45 -0.20 4.54
N ALA A 290 -19.24 -0.78 5.74
CA ALA A 290 -19.26 0.01 6.98
C ALA A 290 -17.93 -0.06 7.75
N SER A 291 -17.60 1.05 8.46
CA SER A 291 -16.35 1.23 9.23
C SER A 291 -16.38 0.68 10.65
N LEU A 292 -17.42 -0.03 11.05
CA LEU A 292 -17.59 -0.69 12.37
C LEU A 292 -17.61 0.27 13.58
N GLY A 293 -18.11 1.48 13.39
CA GLY A 293 -18.23 2.48 14.48
C GLY A 293 -16.88 3.02 14.96
N THR A 294 -15.91 3.10 14.08
CA THR A 294 -14.63 3.81 14.25
C THR A 294 -14.39 4.75 13.09
N ALA A 295 -13.53 5.75 13.30
CA ALA A 295 -12.99 6.51 12.18
C ALA A 295 -12.39 5.57 11.14
N LEU A 296 -12.63 5.87 9.86
CA LEU A 296 -12.11 5.10 8.74
C LEU A 296 -10.57 5.20 8.72
N SER A 297 -9.89 4.08 8.84
CA SER A 297 -8.43 4.04 8.86
C SER A 297 -7.83 4.12 7.45
N LEU A 298 -6.55 4.53 7.35
CA LEU A 298 -5.83 4.49 6.08
C LEU A 298 -5.74 3.09 5.49
N ASP A 299 -5.61 2.05 6.32
CA ASP A 299 -5.57 0.66 5.86
C ASP A 299 -6.91 0.24 5.24
N GLN A 300 -8.04 0.63 5.83
CA GLN A 300 -9.37 0.40 5.28
C GLN A 300 -9.58 1.16 3.95
N VAL A 301 -9.13 2.41 3.87
CA VAL A 301 -9.18 3.19 2.61
C VAL A 301 -8.34 2.53 1.53
N ARG A 302 -7.09 2.20 1.81
CA ARG A 302 -6.22 1.51 0.85
C ARG A 302 -6.81 0.19 0.37
N GLN A 303 -7.51 -0.52 1.24
CA GLN A 303 -8.21 -1.75 0.87
C GLN A 303 -9.33 -1.49 -0.15
N LEU A 304 -10.14 -0.43 0.03
CA LEU A 304 -11.19 -0.04 -0.92
C LEU A 304 -10.62 0.42 -2.25
N LEU A 305 -9.54 1.23 -2.23
CA LEU A 305 -8.91 1.78 -3.43
C LEU A 305 -8.31 0.71 -4.36
N ARG A 306 -8.15 -0.52 -3.90
CA ARG A 306 -7.73 -1.66 -4.74
C ARG A 306 -8.82 -2.10 -5.72
N TYR A 307 -10.07 -1.83 -5.40
CA TYR A 307 -11.24 -2.22 -6.20
C TYR A 307 -11.78 -1.10 -7.09
N THR A 308 -11.19 0.10 -7.07
CA THR A 308 -11.60 1.24 -7.91
C THR A 308 -10.44 1.73 -8.77
N GLU A 309 -10.69 2.01 -10.05
CA GLU A 309 -9.70 2.62 -10.96
C GLU A 309 -9.66 4.15 -10.79
N SER A 310 -10.83 4.79 -10.70
CA SER A 310 -10.98 6.24 -10.50
C SER A 310 -10.61 6.70 -9.10
N LYS A 311 -10.37 5.76 -8.15
CA LYS A 311 -10.14 6.04 -6.73
C LYS A 311 -11.29 6.82 -6.08
N GLN A 312 -12.52 6.59 -6.55
CA GLN A 312 -13.71 7.28 -6.05
C GLN A 312 -14.20 6.64 -4.76
N LEU A 313 -14.22 7.45 -3.71
CA LEU A 313 -14.70 7.08 -2.38
C LEU A 313 -15.79 8.09 -1.97
N VAL A 314 -16.97 7.60 -1.64
CA VAL A 314 -18.07 8.41 -1.13
C VAL A 314 -18.28 8.09 0.34
N LEU A 315 -18.15 9.10 1.20
CA LEU A 315 -18.43 8.96 2.64
C LEU A 315 -19.83 9.47 2.92
N ASN A 316 -20.69 8.61 3.45
CA ASN A 316 -22.01 8.97 3.94
C ASN A 316 -21.97 8.94 5.47
N PHE A 317 -21.86 10.10 6.08
CA PHE A 317 -21.86 10.30 7.52
C PHE A 317 -23.18 10.88 7.99
N ASP A 318 -23.44 10.70 9.29
CA ASP A 318 -24.62 11.29 9.93
C ASP A 318 -24.54 12.81 9.86
N ALA A 319 -25.62 13.46 9.46
CA ALA A 319 -25.65 14.89 9.16
C ALA A 319 -25.78 15.80 10.40
N ASP A 320 -25.68 15.26 11.63
CA ASP A 320 -25.75 16.07 12.82
C ASP A 320 -24.46 16.90 13.03
N ALA A 321 -24.56 18.01 13.78
CA ALA A 321 -23.42 18.93 13.98
C ALA A 321 -22.23 18.26 14.73
N ALA A 322 -22.48 17.23 15.52
CA ALA A 322 -21.46 16.44 16.18
C ALA A 322 -20.83 15.45 15.17
N GLY A 323 -21.61 14.86 14.28
CA GLY A 323 -21.17 14.00 13.18
C GLY A 323 -20.31 14.74 12.18
N ILE A 324 -20.64 15.98 11.81
CA ILE A 324 -19.81 16.82 10.92
C ILE A 324 -18.41 17.04 11.52
N GLN A 325 -18.31 17.38 12.81
CA GLN A 325 -17.00 17.57 13.46
C GLN A 325 -16.28 16.24 13.70
N ALA A 326 -16.99 15.16 13.94
CA ALA A 326 -16.42 13.82 14.04
C ALA A 326 -15.94 13.35 12.67
N SER A 327 -16.70 13.63 11.61
CA SER A 327 -16.34 13.35 10.22
C SER A 327 -15.07 14.09 9.79
N VAL A 328 -14.96 15.39 10.08
CA VAL A 328 -13.74 16.18 9.79
C VAL A 328 -12.52 15.60 10.51
N ARG A 329 -12.68 15.12 11.75
CA ARG A 329 -11.59 14.47 12.50
C ARG A 329 -11.28 13.07 11.97
N ALA A 330 -12.29 12.29 11.63
CA ALA A 330 -12.15 10.96 11.07
C ALA A 330 -11.52 10.98 9.67
N ILE A 331 -11.77 12.03 8.90
CA ILE A 331 -11.20 12.24 7.57
C ILE A 331 -9.74 12.72 7.64
N GLY A 332 -9.23 13.16 8.80
CA GLY A 332 -7.96 13.89 8.91
C GLY A 332 -6.76 13.24 8.21
N GLU A 333 -6.59 11.92 8.31
CA GLU A 333 -5.53 11.20 7.58
C GLU A 333 -5.88 10.98 6.11
N ILE A 334 -7.16 10.76 5.81
CA ILE A 334 -7.68 10.52 4.46
C ILE A 334 -7.70 11.81 3.64
N ALA A 335 -7.98 12.95 4.28
CA ALA A 335 -7.99 14.26 3.63
C ALA A 335 -6.66 14.57 2.92
N ASN A 336 -5.54 14.12 3.47
CA ASN A 336 -4.23 14.30 2.85
C ASN A 336 -4.16 13.64 1.46
N LEU A 337 -4.76 12.46 1.29
CA LEU A 337 -4.85 11.79 -0.01
C LEU A 337 -5.70 12.61 -1.01
N ALA A 338 -6.80 13.19 -0.53
CA ALA A 338 -7.65 14.06 -1.36
C ALA A 338 -6.93 15.37 -1.74
N TYR A 339 -6.21 16.02 -0.82
CA TYR A 339 -5.43 17.23 -1.09
C TYR A 339 -4.29 17.02 -2.09
N ARG A 340 -3.72 15.82 -2.13
CA ARG A 340 -2.73 15.40 -3.12
C ARG A 340 -3.35 14.98 -4.45
N GLY A 341 -4.68 14.81 -4.48
CA GLY A 341 -5.39 14.31 -5.65
C GLY A 341 -5.16 12.82 -5.92
N GLU A 342 -4.78 12.07 -4.89
CA GLU A 342 -4.58 10.62 -4.95
C GLU A 342 -5.91 9.87 -4.92
N ILE A 343 -6.96 10.46 -4.33
CA ILE A 343 -8.33 9.94 -4.29
C ILE A 343 -9.35 10.99 -4.70
N GLN A 344 -10.47 10.54 -5.23
CA GLN A 344 -11.69 11.34 -5.46
C GLN A 344 -12.64 11.16 -4.28
N LEU A 345 -12.34 11.88 -3.18
CA LEU A 345 -13.17 11.84 -1.99
C LEU A 345 -14.41 12.71 -2.17
N ARG A 346 -15.59 12.13 -1.97
CA ARG A 346 -16.89 12.79 -2.02
C ARG A 346 -17.60 12.64 -0.69
N ILE A 347 -18.42 13.60 -0.34
CA ILE A 347 -19.22 13.60 0.90
C ILE A 347 -20.70 13.59 0.53
N LEU A 348 -21.39 12.58 1.03
CA LEU A 348 -22.84 12.49 0.92
C LEU A 348 -23.47 12.86 2.26
N ASN A 349 -24.17 13.99 2.31
CA ASN A 349 -25.02 14.37 3.44
C ASN A 349 -26.47 14.05 3.09
N LEU A 350 -27.11 13.24 3.91
CA LEU A 350 -28.54 12.97 3.74
C LEU A 350 -29.35 14.15 4.28
N PRO A 351 -30.48 14.51 3.62
CA PRO A 351 -31.39 15.54 4.13
C PRO A 351 -31.94 15.18 5.51
N GLU A 352 -32.25 16.20 6.32
CA GLU A 352 -32.93 16.07 7.61
C GLU A 352 -32.15 15.36 8.72
N GLY A 353 -30.82 15.17 8.60
CA GLY A 353 -29.97 14.59 9.63
C GLY A 353 -30.22 13.11 9.91
N LYS A 354 -30.79 12.36 8.94
CA LYS A 354 -31.07 10.94 9.06
C LYS A 354 -29.87 10.10 8.67
N ASP A 355 -29.71 8.94 9.31
CA ASP A 355 -28.83 7.89 8.83
C ASP A 355 -29.41 7.22 7.56
N ALA A 356 -28.61 6.39 6.86
CA ALA A 356 -29.06 5.76 5.61
C ALA A 356 -30.23 4.78 5.82
N ASP A 357 -30.28 4.07 6.95
CA ASP A 357 -31.36 3.16 7.30
C ASP A 357 -32.70 3.92 7.51
N GLU A 358 -32.65 5.05 8.24
CA GLU A 358 -33.83 5.91 8.46
C GLU A 358 -34.29 6.60 7.18
N TYR A 359 -33.36 7.05 6.34
CA TYR A 359 -33.66 7.69 5.06
C TYR A 359 -34.43 6.77 4.12
N LEU A 360 -33.95 5.51 3.97
CA LEU A 360 -34.57 4.53 3.10
C LEU A 360 -35.99 4.11 3.54
N LYS A 361 -36.30 4.24 4.82
CA LYS A 361 -37.64 3.93 5.36
C LYS A 361 -38.65 5.06 5.15
N ALA A 362 -38.22 6.27 4.93
CA ALA A 362 -39.06 7.46 4.94
C ALA A 362 -39.96 7.61 3.70
N LYS A 363 -39.59 7.09 2.53
CA LYS A 363 -40.27 7.30 1.24
C LYS A 363 -40.23 6.05 0.37
N GLY A 364 -41.27 5.86 -0.47
CA GLY A 364 -41.39 4.69 -1.34
C GLY A 364 -40.39 4.63 -2.51
N ASP A 365 -39.74 5.78 -2.86
CA ASP A 365 -38.77 5.93 -3.92
C ASP A 365 -37.37 6.37 -3.36
N ALA A 366 -37.13 6.13 -2.09
CA ALA A 366 -35.92 6.58 -1.39
C ALA A 366 -34.64 5.98 -1.96
N ASP A 367 -34.68 4.78 -2.50
CA ASP A 367 -33.53 4.14 -3.16
C ASP A 367 -33.12 4.89 -4.44
N LEU A 368 -34.09 5.35 -5.26
CA LEU A 368 -33.81 6.16 -6.45
C LEU A 368 -33.22 7.53 -6.05
N GLN A 369 -33.85 8.17 -5.05
CA GLN A 369 -33.37 9.45 -4.55
C GLN A 369 -31.96 9.35 -3.93
N TYR A 370 -31.68 8.26 -3.19
CA TYR A 370 -30.35 8.02 -2.65
C TYR A 370 -29.29 7.86 -3.76
N ARG A 371 -29.63 7.14 -4.84
CA ARG A 371 -28.73 7.01 -6.02
C ARG A 371 -28.47 8.37 -6.69
N GLU A 372 -29.47 9.23 -6.77
CA GLU A 372 -29.33 10.58 -7.30
C GLU A 372 -28.43 11.45 -6.40
N LEU A 373 -28.65 11.39 -5.08
CA LEU A 373 -27.78 12.07 -4.11
C LEU A 373 -26.34 11.56 -4.18
N LEU A 374 -26.14 10.26 -4.34
CA LEU A 374 -24.85 9.63 -4.47
C LEU A 374 -24.11 10.10 -5.73
N ALA A 375 -24.83 10.18 -6.87
CA ALA A 375 -24.27 10.67 -8.13
C ALA A 375 -23.84 12.15 -8.06
N ASN A 376 -24.60 12.96 -7.31
CA ASN A 376 -24.38 14.40 -7.15
C ASN A 376 -23.56 14.77 -5.90
N ALA A 377 -23.04 13.80 -5.15
CA ALA A 377 -22.26 14.08 -3.96
C ALA A 377 -21.05 14.97 -4.28
N PRO A 378 -20.88 16.12 -3.60
CA PRO A 378 -19.79 17.06 -3.86
C PRO A 378 -18.43 16.44 -3.53
N LEU A 379 -17.39 16.90 -4.22
CA LEU A 379 -16.02 16.60 -3.84
C LEU A 379 -15.70 17.18 -2.46
N TRP A 380 -14.81 16.55 -1.73
CA TRP A 380 -14.40 16.94 -0.38
C TRP A 380 -13.98 18.43 -0.29
N LEU A 381 -13.23 18.92 -1.28
CA LEU A 381 -12.82 20.33 -1.33
C LEU A 381 -14.00 21.27 -1.54
N ASP A 382 -14.93 20.92 -2.44
CA ASP A 382 -16.14 21.72 -2.67
C ASP A 382 -17.01 21.75 -1.42
N TRP A 383 -17.18 20.57 -0.77
CA TRP A 383 -17.92 20.46 0.49
C TRP A 383 -17.31 21.32 1.58
N GLN A 384 -15.97 21.30 1.76
CA GLN A 384 -15.28 22.14 2.76
C GLN A 384 -15.47 23.65 2.47
N ILE A 385 -15.36 24.05 1.20
CA ILE A 385 -15.60 25.44 0.81
C ILE A 385 -17.03 25.86 1.13
N GLN A 386 -18.01 24.99 0.80
CA GLN A 386 -19.42 25.22 1.14
C GLN A 386 -19.61 25.37 2.67
N GLN A 387 -19.00 24.53 3.48
CA GLN A 387 -19.08 24.64 4.95
C GLN A 387 -18.42 25.92 5.49
N ILE A 388 -17.33 26.37 4.88
CA ILE A 388 -16.66 27.63 5.28
C ILE A 388 -17.55 28.84 4.99
N VAL A 389 -18.32 28.80 3.90
CA VAL A 389 -19.17 29.93 3.46
C VAL A 389 -20.59 29.83 4.05
N ALA A 390 -21.07 28.62 4.39
CA ALA A 390 -22.41 28.40 4.93
C ALA A 390 -22.67 29.29 6.17
N ASP A 391 -23.88 29.84 6.24
CA ASP A 391 -24.35 30.69 7.36
C ASP A 391 -23.50 31.96 7.60
N ARG A 392 -22.69 32.38 6.63
CA ARG A 392 -21.83 33.57 6.73
C ARG A 392 -22.34 34.69 5.81
N ASP A 393 -22.52 35.88 6.37
CA ASP A 393 -22.83 37.06 5.58
C ASP A 393 -21.54 37.75 5.11
N LEU A 394 -21.16 37.48 3.86
CA LEU A 394 -19.97 38.07 3.25
C LEU A 394 -20.07 39.59 3.05
N LYS A 395 -21.20 40.23 3.36
CA LYS A 395 -21.32 41.70 3.39
C LYS A 395 -20.72 42.27 4.68
N GLN A 396 -20.61 41.48 5.73
CA GLN A 396 -20.01 41.91 6.99
C GLN A 396 -18.49 41.73 6.94
N ALA A 397 -17.74 42.79 7.13
CA ALA A 397 -16.28 42.81 7.00
C ALA A 397 -15.56 41.79 7.90
N ASN A 398 -16.04 41.56 9.12
CA ASN A 398 -15.48 40.55 10.06
C ASN A 398 -15.71 39.13 9.60
N GLN A 399 -16.91 38.81 9.09
CA GLN A 399 -17.22 37.45 8.56
C GLN A 399 -16.48 37.21 7.25
N PHE A 400 -16.44 38.19 6.36
CA PHE A 400 -15.65 38.17 5.13
C PHE A 400 -14.17 37.83 5.42
N GLN A 401 -13.56 38.55 6.39
CA GLN A 401 -12.17 38.32 6.76
C GLN A 401 -11.94 36.89 7.33
N GLN A 402 -12.84 36.39 8.16
CA GLN A 402 -12.77 35.03 8.71
C GLN A 402 -12.86 33.97 7.60
N VAL A 403 -13.82 34.09 6.68
CA VAL A 403 -13.99 33.20 5.54
C VAL A 403 -12.74 33.22 4.65
N SER A 404 -12.24 34.41 4.28
CA SER A 404 -11.03 34.55 3.49
C SER A 404 -9.82 33.86 4.12
N GLN A 405 -9.61 34.04 5.43
CA GLN A 405 -8.53 33.39 6.15
C GLN A 405 -8.66 31.84 6.19
N GLN A 406 -9.89 31.32 6.34
CA GLN A 406 -10.15 29.87 6.32
C GLN A 406 -9.92 29.28 4.93
N LEU A 407 -10.38 29.97 3.88
CA LEU A 407 -10.12 29.56 2.48
C LEU A 407 -8.61 29.56 2.17
N VAL A 408 -7.86 30.57 2.61
CA VAL A 408 -6.39 30.58 2.44
C VAL A 408 -5.72 29.40 3.15
N LYS A 409 -6.19 29.03 4.35
CA LYS A 409 -5.67 27.85 5.05
C LYS A 409 -5.96 26.57 4.28
N LEU A 410 -7.17 26.41 3.76
CA LEU A 410 -7.56 25.28 2.93
C LEU A 410 -6.73 25.18 1.64
N LEU A 411 -6.60 26.28 0.91
CA LEU A 411 -5.86 26.32 -0.34
C LEU A 411 -4.36 25.99 -0.18
N LYS A 412 -3.78 26.25 1.00
CA LYS A 412 -2.40 25.84 1.34
C LYS A 412 -2.22 24.35 1.49
N LEU A 413 -3.28 23.60 1.78
CA LEU A 413 -3.22 22.13 1.92
C LEU A 413 -3.23 21.41 0.57
N ILE A 414 -3.61 22.08 -0.52
CA ILE A 414 -3.70 21.48 -1.85
C ILE A 414 -2.30 21.41 -2.46
N ASP A 415 -1.74 20.22 -2.60
CA ASP A 415 -0.38 20.03 -3.12
C ASP A 415 -0.33 20.16 -4.65
N ASN A 416 -1.35 19.65 -5.37
CA ASN A 416 -1.38 19.71 -6.83
C ASN A 416 -1.58 21.14 -7.33
N PRO A 417 -0.66 21.70 -8.14
CA PRO A 417 -0.73 23.09 -8.58
C PRO A 417 -1.96 23.42 -9.43
N ASP A 418 -2.37 22.51 -10.32
CA ASP A 418 -3.50 22.74 -11.23
C ASP A 418 -4.81 22.73 -10.44
N THR A 419 -4.99 21.77 -9.55
CA THR A 419 -6.12 21.71 -8.62
C THR A 419 -6.16 22.95 -7.74
N ARG A 420 -5.02 23.37 -7.18
CA ARG A 420 -4.93 24.56 -6.35
C ARG A 420 -5.30 25.82 -7.12
N ASN A 421 -4.83 25.99 -8.37
CA ASN A 421 -5.17 27.13 -9.21
C ASN A 421 -6.67 27.18 -9.55
N TYR A 422 -7.27 26.01 -9.82
CA TYR A 422 -8.71 25.91 -10.03
C TYR A 422 -9.48 26.41 -8.80
N TYR A 423 -9.12 25.92 -7.60
CA TYR A 423 -9.81 26.32 -6.37
C TYR A 423 -9.49 27.75 -5.93
N ILE A 424 -8.32 28.30 -6.23
CA ILE A 424 -8.03 29.73 -6.02
C ILE A 424 -9.03 30.56 -6.81
N ARG A 425 -9.27 30.25 -8.08
CA ARG A 425 -10.23 30.96 -8.92
C ARG A 425 -11.66 30.81 -8.38
N HIS A 426 -12.06 29.57 -8.06
CA HIS A 426 -13.38 29.29 -7.48
C HIS A 426 -13.62 30.06 -6.17
N CYS A 427 -12.66 30.09 -5.26
CA CYS A 427 -12.74 30.88 -4.03
C CYS A 427 -12.79 32.39 -4.32
N ALA A 428 -12.06 32.89 -5.32
CA ALA A 428 -12.10 34.29 -5.72
C ALA A 428 -13.48 34.68 -6.29
N GLU A 429 -14.12 33.83 -7.08
CA GLU A 429 -15.49 34.01 -7.58
C GLU A 429 -16.50 34.07 -6.42
N LEU A 430 -16.38 33.24 -5.41
CA LEU A 430 -17.21 33.29 -4.20
C LEU A 430 -17.00 34.59 -3.40
N LEU A 431 -15.75 35.01 -3.21
CA LEU A 431 -15.42 36.23 -2.46
C LEU A 431 -15.80 37.50 -3.21
N SER A 432 -15.83 37.49 -4.56
CA SER A 432 -16.28 38.60 -5.38
C SER A 432 -17.80 38.84 -5.35
N ARG A 433 -18.57 37.87 -4.82
CA ARG A 433 -20.04 37.91 -4.71
C ARG A 433 -20.73 38.16 -6.04
N GLY A 434 -20.20 37.61 -7.13
CA GLY A 434 -20.73 37.76 -8.48
C GLY A 434 -20.26 39.02 -9.21
N GLU A 435 -19.33 39.80 -8.67
CA GLU A 435 -18.72 40.93 -9.36
C GLU A 435 -17.48 40.49 -10.15
N ASP A 436 -17.65 40.13 -11.41
CA ASP A 436 -16.59 39.61 -12.29
C ASP A 436 -15.32 40.46 -12.33
N ARG A 437 -15.50 41.79 -12.22
CA ARG A 437 -14.37 42.75 -12.23
C ARG A 437 -13.42 42.57 -11.05
N LEU A 438 -13.90 42.03 -9.92
CA LEU A 438 -13.13 41.86 -8.71
C LEU A 438 -12.45 40.49 -8.65
N VAL A 439 -12.85 39.51 -9.47
CA VAL A 439 -12.33 38.13 -9.43
C VAL A 439 -10.81 38.13 -9.59
N SER A 440 -10.27 38.83 -10.60
CA SER A 440 -8.82 38.89 -10.84
C SER A 440 -8.05 39.46 -9.64
N GLN A 441 -8.59 40.49 -9.00
CA GLN A 441 -7.99 41.10 -7.80
C GLN A 441 -7.97 40.13 -6.62
N TYR A 442 -9.08 39.37 -6.41
CA TYR A 442 -9.12 38.33 -5.34
C TYR A 442 -8.20 37.17 -5.64
N VAL A 443 -8.03 36.76 -6.90
CA VAL A 443 -7.04 35.72 -7.28
C VAL A 443 -5.63 36.18 -6.89
N GLU A 444 -5.24 37.43 -7.23
CA GLU A 444 -3.93 37.96 -6.85
C GLU A 444 -3.74 38.03 -5.33
N ASN A 445 -4.77 38.48 -4.60
CA ASN A 445 -4.75 38.54 -3.15
C ASN A 445 -4.61 37.18 -2.49
N LEU A 446 -5.31 36.17 -2.99
CA LEU A 446 -5.21 34.78 -2.48
C LEU A 446 -3.83 34.20 -2.80
N LEU A 447 -3.32 34.37 -4.01
CA LEU A 447 -1.97 33.96 -4.39
C LEU A 447 -0.89 34.57 -3.50
N ALA A 448 -0.97 35.88 -3.23
CA ALA A 448 -0.03 36.56 -2.34
C ALA A 448 -0.04 36.04 -0.91
N GLN A 449 -1.20 35.60 -0.40
CA GLN A 449 -1.34 35.06 0.95
C GLN A 449 -0.92 33.55 1.03
N ILE A 450 -0.98 32.83 -0.07
CA ILE A 450 -0.58 31.42 -0.16
C ILE A 450 0.93 31.30 -0.35
N ALA A 451 1.57 32.25 -1.06
CA ALA A 451 3.01 32.25 -1.30
C ALA A 451 3.80 32.21 0.03
N PRO A 452 4.86 31.39 0.15
CA PRO A 452 5.69 31.39 1.33
C PRO A 452 6.27 32.78 1.54
N ARG A 453 6.15 33.34 2.75
CA ARG A 453 6.79 34.61 3.11
C ARG A 453 8.28 34.46 2.86
N ARG A 454 8.80 35.08 1.81
CA ARG A 454 10.24 35.28 1.65
C ARG A 454 10.71 36.02 2.90
N GLY A 455 11.59 35.36 3.67
CA GLY A 455 12.19 35.93 4.86
C GLY A 455 12.76 37.31 4.49
N GLN A 456 12.40 38.33 5.27
CA GLN A 456 13.11 39.60 5.30
C GLN A 456 14.53 39.33 5.76
N GLY A 457 15.42 39.02 4.80
CA GLY A 457 16.85 38.98 4.98
C GLY A 457 17.41 40.33 4.57
N ASP A 458 17.92 41.01 5.55
CA ASP A 458 18.96 42.01 5.60
C ASP A 458 19.29 42.81 4.32
N LYS A 459 19.07 44.13 4.45
CA LYS A 459 19.58 45.13 3.52
C LYS A 459 21.07 45.31 3.76
N GLY A 460 21.92 44.73 2.90
CA GLY A 460 23.35 44.90 2.88
C GLY A 460 23.88 45.10 1.46
N THR A 461 24.20 46.37 1.14
CA THR A 461 25.19 46.88 0.18
C THR A 461 25.18 46.50 -1.30
N ARG A 462 25.06 47.57 -2.10
CA ARG A 462 25.30 47.67 -3.54
C ARG A 462 26.66 47.13 -3.96
N GLY A 463 26.72 46.30 -5.01
CA GLY A 463 27.91 46.09 -5.86
C GLY A 463 27.45 46.00 -7.32
N GLN A 464 28.01 46.90 -8.14
CA GLN A 464 27.75 47.07 -9.58
C GLN A 464 28.40 45.98 -10.42
N GLY A 465 27.75 45.67 -11.57
CA GLY A 465 28.36 45.16 -12.82
C GLY A 465 28.31 43.67 -12.98
N ASP A 466 27.68 43.08 -13.95
CA ASP A 466 28.04 43.15 -15.36
C ASP A 466 26.95 42.53 -16.25
N LYS A 467 26.91 42.97 -17.51
CA LYS A 467 26.00 42.54 -18.55
C LYS A 467 26.54 41.28 -19.24
N GLY A 468 25.66 40.36 -19.58
CA GLY A 468 26.02 39.38 -20.61
C GLY A 468 25.08 38.20 -20.80
N THR A 469 24.35 38.29 -21.85
CA THR A 469 23.90 37.32 -22.88
C THR A 469 22.74 36.38 -22.58
N ARG A 470 21.76 36.56 -23.45
CA ARG A 470 20.61 35.70 -23.80
C ARG A 470 21.07 34.30 -24.28
N GLY A 471 20.42 33.27 -23.82
CA GLY A 471 20.38 31.97 -24.45
C GLY A 471 19.00 31.40 -24.36
N GLN A 472 18.41 31.12 -25.53
CA GLN A 472 17.08 30.59 -25.76
C GLN A 472 16.97 29.14 -25.29
N GLY A 473 15.80 28.82 -24.82
CA GLY A 473 14.95 27.65 -24.87
C GLY A 473 15.53 26.26 -25.15
N ASP A 474 15.07 25.33 -24.38
CA ASP A 474 14.52 24.13 -25.00
C ASP A 474 13.49 23.44 -24.09
N LYS A 475 12.44 22.91 -24.75
CA LYS A 475 11.36 22.13 -24.18
C LYS A 475 11.75 20.66 -24.22
N GLY A 476 11.52 19.91 -23.13
CA GLY A 476 11.69 18.47 -23.19
C GLY A 476 11.28 17.77 -21.90
N THR A 477 10.07 17.41 -21.84
CA THR A 477 9.40 16.19 -21.30
C THR A 477 10.27 15.18 -20.56
N GLY A 478 9.76 14.72 -19.39
CA GLY A 478 10.10 13.44 -18.82
C GLY A 478 10.37 13.48 -17.33
N GLY A 479 9.31 13.38 -16.52
CA GLY A 479 9.45 13.25 -15.07
C GLY A 479 10.14 11.94 -14.69
N ARG A 480 11.23 12.06 -13.96
CA ARG A 480 11.82 10.99 -13.16
C ARG A 480 11.76 11.41 -11.71
N TYR A 481 11.02 10.64 -10.94
CA TYR A 481 11.10 10.69 -9.48
C TYR A 481 12.47 10.21 -9.03
N PHE A 482 13.22 11.04 -8.30
CA PHE A 482 14.37 10.64 -7.49
C PHE A 482 14.10 11.05 -6.04
N PRO A 483 14.40 10.17 -5.06
CA PRO A 483 14.36 10.54 -3.65
C PRO A 483 15.54 11.46 -3.30
N LEU A 484 15.32 12.30 -2.31
CA LEU A 484 16.15 13.32 -1.69
C LEU A 484 17.66 13.09 -1.69
N SER A 485 18.40 14.11 -2.19
CA SER A 485 19.80 14.47 -1.91
C SER A 485 20.81 13.33 -1.79
N SER A 486 21.12 12.68 -2.90
CA SER A 486 22.39 11.99 -3.08
C SER A 486 23.36 12.93 -3.82
N SER A 487 24.63 12.96 -3.37
CA SER A 487 25.68 13.64 -4.14
C SER A 487 25.72 13.06 -5.57
N PRO A 488 26.07 13.85 -6.61
CA PRO A 488 26.18 13.37 -7.99
C PRO A 488 27.02 12.09 -8.13
N ASP A 489 28.04 11.96 -7.32
CA ASP A 489 28.96 10.80 -7.28
C ASP A 489 28.25 9.50 -6.85
N ARG A 490 27.31 9.60 -5.90
CA ARG A 490 26.55 8.44 -5.42
C ARG A 490 25.59 7.92 -6.47
N SER A 491 24.93 8.81 -7.21
CA SER A 491 24.02 8.45 -8.31
C SER A 491 24.76 7.74 -9.47
N LEU A 492 25.95 8.19 -9.82
CA LEU A 492 26.75 7.57 -10.89
C LEU A 492 27.28 6.18 -10.50
N LEU A 493 27.68 6.01 -9.24
CA LEU A 493 28.12 4.72 -8.71
C LEU A 493 26.96 3.72 -8.67
N GLU A 494 25.80 4.17 -8.21
CA GLU A 494 24.59 3.36 -8.17
C GLU A 494 24.18 2.84 -9.54
N GLN A 495 24.22 3.69 -10.57
CA GLN A 495 23.93 3.30 -11.94
C GLN A 495 24.94 2.28 -12.50
N ALA A 496 26.23 2.44 -12.20
CA ALA A 496 27.28 1.54 -12.64
C ALA A 496 27.15 0.16 -12.00
N GLU A 497 27.00 0.11 -10.67
CA GLU A 497 26.80 -1.13 -9.92
C GLU A 497 25.52 -1.86 -10.34
N ALA A 498 24.39 -1.13 -10.50
CA ALA A 498 23.12 -1.65 -10.97
C ALA A 498 23.21 -2.27 -12.37
N SER A 499 23.97 -1.66 -13.28
CA SER A 499 24.17 -2.16 -14.64
C SER A 499 24.90 -3.51 -14.64
N LEU A 500 25.94 -3.66 -13.84
CA LEU A 500 26.69 -4.92 -13.70
C LEU A 500 25.82 -6.04 -13.11
N LEU A 501 25.11 -5.75 -12.04
CA LEU A 501 24.18 -6.71 -11.40
C LEU A 501 23.07 -7.14 -12.36
N ARG A 502 22.49 -6.20 -13.12
CA ARG A 502 21.47 -6.50 -14.12
C ARG A 502 22.01 -7.40 -15.23
N ILE A 503 23.20 -7.10 -15.77
CA ILE A 503 23.82 -7.94 -16.79
C ILE A 503 24.12 -9.32 -16.21
N TYR A 504 24.63 -9.43 -14.99
CA TYR A 504 24.92 -10.70 -14.35
C TYR A 504 23.66 -11.58 -14.20
N LEU A 505 22.53 -10.99 -13.80
CA LEU A 505 21.27 -11.69 -13.61
C LEU A 505 20.67 -12.18 -14.94
N HIS A 506 20.74 -11.33 -16.00
CA HIS A 506 19.97 -11.56 -17.23
C HIS A 506 20.80 -11.99 -18.45
N SER A 507 22.14 -12.07 -18.34
CA SER A 507 23.04 -12.47 -19.43
C SER A 507 24.10 -13.46 -18.91
N PRO A 508 23.76 -14.77 -18.79
CA PRO A 508 24.65 -15.79 -18.23
C PRO A 508 26.01 -15.89 -18.90
N GLU A 509 26.04 -15.66 -20.24
CA GLU A 509 27.24 -15.69 -21.05
C GLU A 509 28.30 -14.63 -20.67
N HIS A 510 27.89 -13.57 -19.95
CA HIS A 510 28.77 -12.48 -19.55
C HIS A 510 29.14 -12.51 -18.05
N ARG A 511 28.64 -13.49 -17.27
CA ARG A 511 28.91 -13.60 -15.82
C ARG A 511 30.40 -13.72 -15.51
N GLY A 512 31.11 -14.56 -16.25
CA GLY A 512 32.56 -14.75 -16.10
C GLY A 512 33.32 -13.44 -16.33
N ALA A 513 33.00 -12.70 -17.38
CA ALA A 513 33.65 -11.43 -17.73
C ALA A 513 33.45 -10.35 -16.64
N ILE A 514 32.31 -10.34 -15.94
CA ILE A 514 32.05 -9.40 -14.84
C ILE A 514 32.89 -9.77 -13.63
N VAL A 515 32.97 -11.06 -13.24
CA VAL A 515 33.77 -11.53 -12.11
C VAL A 515 35.24 -11.22 -12.35
N GLU A 516 35.78 -11.61 -13.52
CA GLU A 516 37.16 -11.35 -13.93
C GLU A 516 37.51 -9.85 -13.90
N ALA A 517 36.65 -9.00 -14.45
CA ALA A 517 36.87 -7.55 -14.48
C ALA A 517 36.81 -6.89 -13.08
N LEU A 518 36.02 -7.41 -12.15
CA LEU A 518 35.99 -6.96 -10.75
C LEU A 518 37.25 -7.41 -10.01
N GLU A 519 37.71 -8.66 -10.21
CA GLU A 519 38.93 -9.22 -9.60
C GLU A 519 40.19 -8.55 -10.11
N GLU A 520 40.32 -8.35 -11.43
CA GLU A 520 41.50 -7.68 -12.04
C GLU A 520 41.76 -6.27 -11.50
N ARG A 521 40.71 -5.57 -11.05
CA ARG A 521 40.79 -4.19 -10.58
C ARG A 521 40.52 -4.05 -9.07
N ASP A 522 40.47 -5.15 -8.35
CA ASP A 522 40.19 -5.21 -6.91
C ASP A 522 38.99 -4.35 -6.51
N LEU A 523 37.90 -4.49 -7.28
CA LEU A 523 36.65 -3.72 -7.10
C LEU A 523 35.61 -4.54 -6.36
N GLN A 524 34.94 -3.89 -5.43
CA GLN A 524 33.80 -4.45 -4.71
C GLN A 524 32.59 -3.52 -4.84
N PHE A 525 31.38 -4.08 -4.76
CA PHE A 525 30.17 -3.29 -4.68
C PHE A 525 30.16 -2.43 -3.41
N SER A 526 30.06 -1.13 -3.58
CA SER A 526 30.20 -0.15 -2.50
C SER A 526 28.89 0.11 -1.77
N LEU A 527 27.74 0.03 -2.48
CA LEU A 527 26.43 0.24 -1.89
C LEU A 527 25.98 -1.00 -1.10
N SER A 528 25.45 -0.80 0.10
CA SER A 528 25.11 -1.88 1.04
C SER A 528 24.13 -2.91 0.43
N HIS A 529 23.09 -2.45 -0.26
CA HIS A 529 22.09 -3.29 -0.91
C HIS A 529 22.62 -4.02 -2.16
N HIS A 530 23.51 -3.40 -2.96
CA HIS A 530 24.18 -4.06 -4.09
C HIS A 530 25.18 -5.10 -3.61
N ARG A 531 25.94 -4.82 -2.56
CA ARG A 531 26.88 -5.75 -1.93
C ARG A 531 26.16 -6.93 -1.30
N PHE A 532 25.00 -6.69 -0.69
CA PHE A 532 24.14 -7.75 -0.19
C PHE A 532 23.71 -8.67 -1.33
N LEU A 533 23.11 -8.13 -2.40
CA LEU A 533 22.67 -8.92 -3.55
C LEU A 533 23.81 -9.71 -4.18
N TRP A 534 24.99 -9.09 -4.36
CA TRP A 534 26.16 -9.75 -4.91
C TRP A 534 26.62 -10.95 -4.06
N ARG A 535 26.63 -10.81 -2.75
CA ARG A 535 26.96 -11.89 -1.82
C ARG A 535 25.97 -13.06 -1.93
N GLU A 536 24.69 -12.79 -2.06
CA GLU A 536 23.67 -13.84 -2.22
C GLU A 536 23.77 -14.51 -3.61
N ILE A 537 24.10 -13.76 -4.66
CA ILE A 537 24.43 -14.30 -5.99
C ILE A 537 25.60 -15.29 -5.90
N LEU A 538 26.68 -14.93 -5.24
CA LEU A 538 27.87 -15.80 -5.09
C LEU A 538 27.55 -17.06 -4.29
N LYS A 539 26.76 -16.97 -3.24
CA LYS A 539 26.27 -18.15 -2.48
C LYS A 539 25.45 -19.09 -3.37
N ALA A 540 24.49 -18.56 -4.12
CA ALA A 540 23.66 -19.35 -5.03
C ALA A 540 24.51 -20.02 -6.12
N SER A 541 25.49 -19.32 -6.67
CA SER A 541 26.40 -19.87 -7.71
C SER A 541 27.35 -20.94 -7.18
N SER A 542 27.76 -20.88 -5.91
CA SER A 542 28.62 -21.91 -5.28
C SER A 542 27.84 -23.19 -4.94
N ALA A 543 26.56 -23.10 -4.61
CA ALA A 543 25.69 -24.24 -4.37
C ALA A 543 25.42 -25.03 -5.68
N ASP A 544 25.32 -24.34 -6.81
CA ASP A 544 25.05 -24.92 -8.14
C ASP A 544 26.27 -25.70 -8.72
N SER A 545 27.49 -25.35 -8.29
CA SER A 545 28.73 -26.04 -8.73
C SER A 545 28.85 -27.48 -8.18
N THR A 546 28.20 -27.79 -7.05
CA THR A 546 28.17 -29.14 -6.48
C THR A 546 27.10 -30.04 -7.14
N GLN A 547 26.11 -29.47 -7.79
CA GLN A 547 24.98 -30.17 -8.41
C GLN A 547 25.13 -30.39 -9.93
N LYS A 548 26.04 -29.66 -10.60
CA LYS A 548 26.32 -29.79 -12.06
C LYS A 548 27.04 -31.08 -12.48
N ALA A 549 27.36 -31.95 -11.55
CA ALA A 549 27.92 -33.30 -11.88
C ALA A 549 26.87 -34.30 -12.36
N ILE A 550 25.58 -33.98 -12.38
CA ILE A 550 24.51 -35.01 -12.58
C ILE A 550 23.53 -34.76 -13.73
N ASN A 551 23.28 -33.55 -14.25
CA ASN A 551 22.29 -33.41 -15.31
C ASN A 551 22.59 -32.26 -16.33
N SER A 552 22.65 -32.65 -17.60
CA SER A 552 22.65 -31.73 -18.78
C SER A 552 21.24 -31.19 -19.02
N VAL A 553 20.96 -29.95 -18.58
CA VAL A 553 19.70 -29.25 -18.87
C VAL A 553 19.99 -27.88 -19.52
N SER A 554 19.17 -27.50 -20.49
CA SER A 554 19.32 -26.32 -21.37
C SER A 554 19.43 -24.98 -20.68
N ILE A 555 20.17 -24.07 -21.27
CA ILE A 555 20.61 -22.75 -20.78
C ILE A 555 19.45 -21.84 -20.28
N THR A 556 18.27 -21.91 -20.88
CA THR A 556 17.09 -21.11 -20.50
C THR A 556 16.44 -21.47 -19.16
N GLN A 557 16.62 -22.71 -18.72
CA GLN A 557 16.06 -23.19 -17.45
C GLN A 557 16.93 -22.82 -16.24
N SER A 558 18.26 -22.62 -16.46
CA SER A 558 19.18 -22.20 -15.41
C SER A 558 19.07 -20.70 -15.02
N GLU A 559 18.58 -19.86 -15.92
CA GLU A 559 18.34 -18.41 -15.67
C GLU A 559 17.14 -18.18 -14.75
N LEU A 560 16.03 -18.83 -15.06
CA LEU A 560 14.82 -18.79 -14.24
C LEU A 560 15.08 -19.33 -12.81
N ASN A 561 15.96 -20.32 -12.69
CA ASN A 561 16.31 -20.90 -11.39
C ASN A 561 17.11 -19.93 -10.50
N LEU A 562 18.09 -19.14 -11.05
CA LEU A 562 18.89 -18.22 -10.24
C LEU A 562 18.05 -17.05 -9.71
N ILE A 563 17.24 -16.41 -10.56
CA ILE A 563 16.39 -15.28 -10.15
C ILE A 563 15.35 -15.72 -9.11
N SER A 564 14.65 -16.84 -9.39
CA SER A 564 13.65 -17.39 -8.46
C SER A 564 14.30 -17.81 -7.15
N HIS A 565 15.48 -18.43 -7.21
CA HIS A 565 16.22 -18.86 -6.03
C HIS A 565 16.66 -17.67 -5.16
N LEU A 566 17.21 -16.61 -5.78
CA LEU A 566 17.60 -15.38 -5.07
C LEU A 566 16.40 -14.68 -4.45
N GLN A 567 15.27 -14.61 -5.15
CA GLN A 567 14.05 -14.01 -4.62
C GLN A 567 13.52 -14.78 -3.40
N ASN A 568 13.58 -16.10 -3.43
CA ASN A 568 13.15 -16.93 -2.31
C ASN A 568 14.11 -16.85 -1.11
N GLN A 569 15.42 -16.86 -1.35
CA GLN A 569 16.41 -16.74 -0.28
C GLN A 569 16.42 -15.37 0.39
N CYS A 570 16.09 -14.32 -0.34
CA CYS A 570 16.13 -12.95 0.15
C CYS A 570 14.80 -12.45 0.73
N LEU A 571 13.77 -13.30 0.83
CA LEU A 571 12.47 -12.95 1.44
C LEU A 571 12.57 -12.54 2.92
N GLU A 572 13.61 -13.00 3.62
CA GLU A 572 13.89 -12.62 5.01
C GLU A 572 14.53 -11.22 5.15
N PHE A 573 14.96 -10.59 4.05
CA PHE A 573 15.72 -9.33 4.00
C PHE A 573 14.95 -8.25 3.23
N GLU A 574 13.74 -7.95 3.68
CA GLU A 574 12.81 -7.02 2.97
C GLU A 574 13.42 -5.64 2.71
N SER A 575 14.17 -5.08 3.66
CA SER A 575 14.72 -3.73 3.55
C SER A 575 15.80 -3.63 2.47
N GLU A 576 16.68 -4.63 2.37
CA GLU A 576 17.76 -4.69 1.38
C GLU A 576 17.21 -5.02 -0.01
N MET A 577 16.24 -5.94 -0.08
CA MET A 577 15.62 -6.35 -1.33
C MET A 577 14.74 -5.27 -1.97
N ALA A 578 14.08 -4.44 -1.20
CA ALA A 578 13.30 -3.32 -1.72
C ALA A 578 14.13 -2.38 -2.61
N HIS A 579 15.43 -2.21 -2.26
CA HIS A 579 16.34 -1.32 -3.00
C HIS A 579 16.94 -1.94 -4.27
N VAL A 580 16.85 -3.26 -4.46
CA VAL A 580 17.43 -3.98 -5.63
C VAL A 580 16.40 -4.73 -6.47
N SER A 581 15.15 -4.75 -6.07
CA SER A 581 14.06 -5.47 -6.75
C SER A 581 13.93 -5.10 -8.23
N TYR A 582 14.17 -3.85 -8.59
CA TYR A 582 14.13 -3.36 -9.97
C TYR A 582 15.18 -4.02 -10.89
N LEU A 583 16.22 -4.64 -10.34
CA LEU A 583 17.27 -5.33 -11.13
C LEU A 583 16.78 -6.66 -11.69
N PHE A 584 15.75 -7.24 -11.10
CA PHE A 584 15.17 -8.51 -11.54
C PHE A 584 14.19 -8.36 -12.74
N TYR A 585 13.83 -7.11 -13.09
CA TYR A 585 12.78 -6.80 -14.08
C TYR A 585 13.27 -5.81 -15.15
N PRO A 586 14.03 -6.26 -16.16
CA PRO A 586 14.43 -5.38 -17.26
C PRO A 586 13.23 -5.10 -18.17
N ASP A 587 13.05 -3.85 -18.58
CA ASP A 587 12.08 -3.52 -19.62
C ASP A 587 12.53 -4.05 -21.00
N GLU A 588 11.58 -4.45 -21.86
CA GLU A 588 11.88 -5.07 -23.16
C GLU A 588 12.67 -4.15 -24.12
N LYS A 589 12.52 -2.81 -24.02
CA LYS A 589 13.28 -1.86 -24.84
C LYS A 589 14.73 -1.77 -24.40
N SER A 590 14.96 -1.72 -23.09
CA SER A 590 16.30 -1.68 -22.50
C SER A 590 17.06 -3.00 -22.74
N GLN A 591 16.38 -4.15 -22.77
CA GLN A 591 17.00 -5.44 -23.08
C GLN A 591 17.54 -5.52 -24.50
N GLN A 592 16.78 -5.12 -25.51
CA GLN A 592 17.21 -5.24 -26.90
C GLN A 592 18.38 -4.31 -27.26
N GLU A 593 18.44 -3.12 -26.68
CA GLU A 593 19.51 -2.15 -26.90
C GLU A 593 20.78 -2.48 -26.10
N GLN A 594 20.65 -2.96 -24.88
CA GLN A 594 21.77 -3.35 -24.02
C GLN A 594 22.44 -4.66 -24.48
N MET A 595 21.69 -5.66 -24.97
CA MET A 595 22.23 -6.94 -25.43
C MET A 595 23.17 -6.82 -26.65
N ARG A 596 23.09 -5.76 -27.45
CA ARG A 596 24.00 -5.55 -28.60
C ARG A 596 25.41 -5.06 -28.22
N ARG A 597 25.62 -4.52 -27.01
CA ARG A 597 26.88 -3.89 -26.58
C ARG A 597 27.29 -4.22 -25.14
N VAL A 598 26.91 -5.39 -24.65
CA VAL A 598 27.17 -5.81 -23.25
C VAL A 598 28.64 -5.68 -22.82
N PRO A 599 29.65 -6.10 -23.62
CA PRO A 599 31.05 -5.96 -23.20
C PRO A 599 31.46 -4.51 -22.97
N GLN A 600 30.95 -3.58 -23.78
CA GLN A 600 31.26 -2.14 -23.65
C GLN A 600 30.59 -1.54 -22.42
N VAL A 601 29.37 -1.97 -22.09
CA VAL A 601 28.65 -1.54 -20.88
C VAL A 601 29.37 -2.04 -19.62
N ILE A 602 29.86 -3.28 -19.63
CA ILE A 602 30.68 -3.83 -18.53
C ILE A 602 31.95 -2.98 -18.31
N GLN A 603 32.70 -2.72 -19.39
CA GLN A 603 33.93 -1.91 -19.29
C GLN A 603 33.64 -0.48 -18.77
N ALA A 604 32.58 0.16 -19.27
CA ALA A 604 32.21 1.51 -18.83
C ALA A 604 31.74 1.54 -17.37
N ALA A 605 30.98 0.55 -16.92
CA ALA A 605 30.53 0.44 -15.53
C ALA A 605 31.69 0.19 -14.57
N ILE A 606 32.59 -0.73 -14.89
CA ILE A 606 33.82 -1.00 -14.14
C ILE A 606 34.69 0.25 -14.05
N ALA A 607 34.94 0.94 -15.19
CA ALA A 607 35.70 2.17 -15.23
C ALA A 607 35.07 3.28 -14.33
N ARG A 608 33.75 3.35 -14.31
CA ARG A 608 33.02 4.31 -13.46
C ARG A 608 33.14 3.98 -11.98
N MET A 609 33.03 2.71 -11.61
CA MET A 609 33.23 2.28 -10.21
C MET A 609 34.63 2.64 -9.74
N GLU A 610 35.67 2.31 -10.53
CA GLU A 610 37.07 2.64 -10.23
C GLU A 610 37.29 4.16 -10.16
N GLN A 611 36.67 4.94 -11.07
CA GLN A 611 36.75 6.40 -11.07
C GLN A 611 36.25 7.00 -9.75
N VAL A 612 35.07 6.60 -9.29
CA VAL A 612 34.49 7.11 -8.05
C VAL A 612 35.34 6.76 -6.83
N LEU A 613 35.98 5.58 -6.81
CA LEU A 613 36.89 5.21 -5.76
C LEU A 613 38.19 6.06 -5.79
N CYS A 614 38.75 6.30 -6.99
CA CYS A 614 39.88 7.19 -7.16
C CYS A 614 39.56 8.63 -6.72
N GLU A 615 38.32 9.11 -6.99
CA GLU A 615 37.91 10.45 -6.56
C GLU A 615 37.81 10.57 -5.03
N LYS A 616 37.25 9.55 -4.36
CA LYS A 616 37.23 9.50 -2.90
C LYS A 616 38.68 9.46 -2.32
N ARG A 617 39.55 8.67 -2.95
CA ARG A 617 40.96 8.53 -2.52
C ARG A 617 41.71 9.84 -2.67
N TYR A 618 41.62 10.53 -3.82
CA TYR A 618 42.36 11.78 -3.98
C TYR A 618 41.82 12.91 -3.08
N ARG A 619 40.48 12.98 -2.83
CA ARG A 619 39.90 13.94 -1.86
C ARG A 619 40.43 13.67 -0.44
N HIS A 620 40.47 12.41 -0.03
CA HIS A 620 40.98 12.03 1.27
C HIS A 620 42.46 12.39 1.45
N PHE A 621 43.32 12.08 0.46
CA PHE A 621 44.76 12.42 0.53
C PHE A 621 44.99 13.92 0.39
N LEU A 622 44.14 14.66 -0.32
CA LEU A 622 44.20 16.12 -0.34
C LEU A 622 43.93 16.71 1.05
N GLU A 623 42.90 16.24 1.74
CA GLU A 623 42.60 16.68 3.10
C GLU A 623 43.74 16.35 4.10
N LEU A 624 44.37 15.18 3.96
CA LEU A 624 45.48 14.80 4.79
C LEU A 624 46.70 15.65 4.49
N TRP A 625 46.98 15.92 3.22
CA TRP A 625 48.09 16.77 2.80
C TRP A 625 47.93 18.22 3.28
N GLU A 626 46.72 18.80 3.14
CA GLU A 626 46.41 20.16 3.63
C GLU A 626 46.50 20.30 5.15
N LYS A 627 46.27 19.23 5.91
CA LYS A 627 46.37 19.21 7.38
C LYS A 627 47.75 18.91 7.90
N THR A 628 48.70 18.45 7.06
CA THR A 628 50.05 18.06 7.45
C THR A 628 51.00 19.23 7.24
N ASP A 629 51.70 19.63 8.31
CA ASP A 629 52.72 20.67 8.23
C ASP A 629 54.00 20.12 7.60
N SER A 630 54.27 20.55 6.36
CA SER A 630 55.43 20.12 5.58
C SER A 630 56.80 20.46 6.23
N SER A 631 56.81 21.35 7.22
CA SER A 631 58.03 21.71 7.94
C SER A 631 58.36 20.76 9.09
N THR A 632 57.33 20.14 9.70
CA THR A 632 57.47 19.21 10.82
C THR A 632 57.39 17.74 10.41
N GLU A 633 56.64 17.42 9.33
CA GLU A 633 56.44 16.04 8.82
C GLU A 633 56.67 15.95 7.29
N PRO A 634 57.88 16.23 6.76
CA PRO A 634 58.08 16.34 5.31
C PRO A 634 57.85 15.02 4.56
N GLU A 635 58.22 13.87 5.11
CA GLU A 635 58.03 12.55 4.47
C GLU A 635 56.55 12.16 4.34
N ARG A 636 55.76 12.51 5.33
CA ARG A 636 54.29 12.27 5.27
C ARG A 636 53.61 13.21 4.29
N SER A 637 54.01 14.46 4.26
CA SER A 637 53.48 15.44 3.32
C SER A 637 53.74 15.02 1.87
N GLU A 638 54.98 14.59 1.58
CA GLU A 638 55.37 14.08 0.26
C GLU A 638 54.58 12.81 -0.12
N TYR A 639 54.43 11.86 0.81
CA TYR A 639 53.63 10.64 0.59
C TYR A 639 52.17 10.97 0.25
N TYR A 640 51.52 11.86 1.02
CA TYR A 640 50.13 12.23 0.75
C TYR A 640 49.95 12.96 -0.58
N TYR A 641 50.93 13.80 -0.96
CA TYR A 641 50.93 14.48 -2.24
C TYR A 641 51.10 13.50 -3.42
N GLN A 642 51.95 12.50 -3.29
CA GLN A 642 52.15 11.48 -4.32
C GLN A 642 50.90 10.63 -4.50
N GLU A 643 50.27 10.19 -3.41
CA GLU A 643 49.01 9.43 -3.42
C GLU A 643 47.85 10.24 -4.04
N TYR A 644 47.74 11.53 -3.69
CA TYR A 644 46.78 12.44 -4.29
C TYR A 644 47.00 12.55 -5.82
N ASN A 645 48.19 12.79 -6.28
CA ASN A 645 48.49 12.93 -7.70
C ASN A 645 48.22 11.63 -8.47
N GLN A 646 48.62 10.50 -7.92
CA GLN A 646 48.43 9.20 -8.54
C GLN A 646 46.93 8.89 -8.69
N ALA A 647 46.13 9.09 -7.64
CA ALA A 647 44.69 8.85 -7.68
C ALA A 647 44.00 9.83 -8.63
N LYS A 648 44.39 11.09 -8.68
CA LYS A 648 43.85 12.10 -9.59
C LYS A 648 44.14 11.80 -11.06
N LEU A 649 45.39 11.44 -11.39
CA LEU A 649 45.77 11.05 -12.74
C LEU A 649 45.02 9.78 -13.21
N ARG A 650 44.81 8.82 -12.30
CA ARG A 650 44.05 7.62 -12.58
C ARG A 650 42.60 7.95 -12.86
N SER A 651 41.97 8.81 -12.03
CA SER A 651 40.56 9.26 -12.25
C SER A 651 40.42 9.96 -13.62
N MET A 652 41.36 10.83 -14.00
CA MET A 652 41.34 11.52 -15.31
C MET A 652 41.48 10.55 -16.51
N LYS A 653 42.23 9.48 -16.39
CA LYS A 653 42.35 8.43 -17.42
C LYS A 653 41.03 7.65 -17.54
N LEU A 654 40.41 7.30 -16.42
CA LEU A 654 39.16 6.56 -16.38
C LEU A 654 38.00 7.39 -16.90
N GLN A 655 37.98 8.71 -16.68
CA GLN A 655 36.96 9.61 -17.21
C GLN A 655 36.84 9.54 -18.75
N ARG A 656 37.94 9.34 -19.47
CA ARG A 656 37.94 9.12 -20.90
C ARG A 656 37.30 7.77 -21.31
N GLN A 657 37.47 6.74 -20.49
CA GLN A 657 36.85 5.43 -20.70
C GLN A 657 35.37 5.39 -20.34
N CYS A 658 34.94 6.30 -19.46
CA CYS A 658 33.52 6.46 -19.07
C CYS A 658 32.71 7.29 -20.08
N GLN A 659 33.32 7.89 -21.11
CA GLN A 659 32.64 8.76 -22.09
C GLN A 659 31.64 8.02 -23.01
N PHE A 660 31.62 6.69 -22.98
CA PHE A 660 30.45 5.92 -23.46
C PHE A 660 29.42 5.83 -22.33
N SER A 661 28.74 6.95 -22.05
CA SER A 661 27.72 6.96 -21.01
C SER A 661 26.43 6.30 -21.54
N VAL A 662 25.63 5.78 -20.63
CA VAL A 662 24.29 5.24 -20.91
C VAL A 662 23.39 6.28 -21.59
N SER A 663 23.65 7.59 -21.41
CA SER A 663 22.98 8.68 -22.11
C SER A 663 23.34 8.79 -23.59
N ASP A 664 24.53 8.37 -24.01
CA ASP A 664 24.93 8.37 -25.42
C ASP A 664 24.27 7.24 -26.21
N LEU A 665 23.73 6.24 -25.53
CA LEU A 665 22.88 5.20 -26.10
C LEU A 665 21.49 5.70 -26.50
N PHE A 666 21.07 6.85 -25.96
CA PHE A 666 19.75 7.46 -26.24
C PHE A 666 19.80 8.61 -27.25
N THR A 667 20.98 9.12 -27.61
CA THR A 667 21.13 10.31 -28.47
C THR A 667 21.50 10.01 -29.93
N LEU A 668 21.79 8.76 -30.32
CA LEU A 668 21.99 8.40 -31.71
C LEU A 668 20.69 7.96 -32.40
N ARG A 669 19.74 8.90 -32.49
CA ARG A 669 18.72 8.95 -33.52
C ARG A 669 18.87 10.28 -34.26
N THR A 670 19.72 10.32 -35.26
CA THR A 670 19.64 11.12 -36.50
C THR A 670 20.90 10.82 -37.30
N GLU A 671 20.84 9.80 -38.13
CA GLU A 671 21.35 9.71 -39.51
C GLU A 671 20.80 8.43 -40.13
#